data_567fc81412b7263265ecafdab50090d5
#
_entry.id   567fc81412b7263265ecafdab50090d5
#
_cell.length_a   1.000
_cell.length_b   1.000
_cell.length_c   1.000
_cell.angle_alpha   90.00
_cell.angle_beta   90.00
_cell.angle_gamma   90.00
#
_symmetry.space_group_name_H-M   'P 1'
#
loop_
_entity.id
_entity.type
_entity.pdbx_description
1 polymer ?
#
loop_
_entity_poly.entity_id
_entity_poly.type
_entity_poly.pdbx_seq_one_letter_code
_entity_poly.pdbx_strand_id
1 'polypeptide(L)'
;MSTRVSFLLALVMTVVVILTSPVISGENEFSELKIRTHLKRLNKPALKSIKSPDGDVIDCVPITDQPALTHPLLINHTVQMRPSFNPESVFSESKVSSNTTKKQQPSAISQLWHVNGKCPENTVPIRRTTKEDLYRASSVEKFGMKNQKSVPKPRSYEPASVLTQNGHQHAIMYVEDGVFYGAKAKINVWKPNVEMPNEFSLAQIWVLGGNFNSDLNSIEAGWQVSPQLYGDSRTRLFTYWTSDAYQGTGCYNLLCSGFVQINREIAMGGSISPLSSFGDSQYDITILIWKDPKEGHWWLQFGEKYIIGYWPASLFSYLSESASMIEWGGEVVNSQSEEGQHTTTQMGSGRFAEEGWGRASYFKNVQVVDGSNELRSPENLQLSDQQEIKVQRLLKRLNKPAHKSIKSEDGDIIDCVPITNQPAFDHPLLKNHTIQMRPSFVPEGGSTHTKNEAKAITQVWHKNGVCPDNTVPIRRTKKEDILRAKSIESFGKKTHRSFGKGTHQNNPGAGHEYAIMNSRDGNYYGTKFVINMWRPEVEVPNEFSLAQTWLSSGDGYDINTIEAGLQVCPVLYGDNNLRLFVYWTSDYYQSTGCYNNGCSGFVQTSKVITPGGSFSQVSQYDGAQYGLPMLIWKSNGNWWLMIGEEYVGYWPGKLFTSLGDRATTVQWGGEIVNRRTNGRHTNTDMGSGHFADEWYKKASYFRKLETVDGANTLREPQGLYPYASNGNCYNIKAGGTGSSYWGNHFFYGGPGRNANCL
;
A
#
# COMPACT_ATOMS: atom_id res chain seq x y z
N MET A 1 42.91 30.19 54.33
CA MET A 1 41.64 30.24 53.55
C MET A 1 41.36 28.96 52.75
N SER A 2 42.32 28.06 52.58
CA SER A 2 42.15 26.83 51.79
C SER A 2 41.46 25.70 52.50
N THR A 3 41.57 25.59 53.84
CA THR A 3 41.05 24.48 54.63
C THR A 3 39.56 24.56 55.00
N ARG A 4 38.94 25.77 54.91
CA ARG A 4 37.49 25.91 55.18
C ARG A 4 36.63 25.67 53.95
N VAL A 5 37.15 25.82 52.75
CA VAL A 5 36.43 25.55 51.48
C VAL A 5 36.31 24.04 51.25
N SER A 6 37.33 23.26 51.57
CA SER A 6 37.32 21.81 51.44
C SER A 6 36.31 21.09 52.37
N PHE A 7 36.08 21.64 53.57
CA PHE A 7 35.10 21.07 54.50
C PHE A 7 33.64 21.36 54.09
N LEU A 8 33.38 22.54 53.49
CA LEU A 8 32.04 22.87 52.98
C LEU A 8 31.68 22.07 51.77
N LEU A 9 32.63 21.80 50.84
CA LEU A 9 32.39 20.94 49.68
C LEU A 9 32.16 19.47 50.10
N ALA A 10 32.87 18.97 51.07
CA ALA A 10 32.65 17.62 51.58
C ALA A 10 31.29 17.46 52.29
N LEU A 11 30.82 18.51 53.00
CA LEU A 11 29.50 18.49 53.66
C LEU A 11 28.35 18.64 52.64
N VAL A 12 28.51 19.40 51.54
CA VAL A 12 27.53 19.53 50.46
C VAL A 12 27.44 18.22 49.67
N MET A 13 28.57 17.56 49.39
CA MET A 13 28.57 16.30 48.68
C MET A 13 27.95 15.18 49.52
N THR A 14 28.16 15.09 50.85
CA THR A 14 27.52 14.14 51.72
C THR A 14 26.03 14.41 51.90
N VAL A 15 25.58 15.65 51.96
CA VAL A 15 24.17 15.97 52.07
C VAL A 15 23.44 15.70 50.74
N VAL A 16 24.08 15.92 49.57
CA VAL A 16 23.51 15.58 48.27
C VAL A 16 23.41 14.05 48.06
N VAL A 17 24.40 13.26 48.52
CA VAL A 17 24.35 11.81 48.45
C VAL A 17 23.32 11.21 49.42
N ILE A 18 23.06 11.83 50.55
CA ILE A 18 22.04 11.39 51.52
C ILE A 18 20.62 11.77 51.08
N LEU A 19 20.45 12.89 50.30
CA LEU A 19 19.13 13.31 49.81
C LEU A 19 18.72 12.68 48.48
N THR A 20 19.64 12.09 47.72
CA THR A 20 19.31 11.42 46.42
C THR A 20 19.20 9.90 46.51
N SER A 21 19.71 9.27 47.58
CA SER A 21 19.70 7.82 47.71
C SER A 21 18.36 7.19 48.12
N PRO A 22 17.43 7.84 48.84
CA PRO A 22 16.16 7.20 49.19
C PRO A 22 15.07 7.32 48.10
N VAL A 23 15.14 8.30 47.19
CA VAL A 23 14.12 8.48 46.15
C VAL A 23 14.25 7.46 45.01
N ILE A 24 15.48 7.12 44.62
CA ILE A 24 15.72 6.11 43.57
C ILE A 24 15.41 4.70 44.03
N SER A 25 15.65 4.39 45.33
CA SER A 25 15.30 3.08 45.90
C SER A 25 13.78 2.94 46.10
N GLY A 26 13.07 4.00 46.45
CA GLY A 26 11.63 3.97 46.66
C GLY A 26 10.80 3.76 45.40
N GLU A 27 11.17 4.38 44.27
CA GLU A 27 10.47 4.16 42.99
C GLU A 27 10.68 2.73 42.45
N ASN A 28 11.91 2.19 42.55
CA ASN A 28 12.19 0.83 42.13
C ASN A 28 11.49 -0.21 43.06
N GLU A 29 11.43 0.03 44.33
CA GLU A 29 10.79 -0.87 45.32
C GLU A 29 9.25 -0.83 45.16
N PHE A 30 8.66 0.32 44.88
CA PHE A 30 7.23 0.48 44.61
C PHE A 30 6.83 -0.18 43.28
N SER A 31 7.66 -0.07 42.25
CA SER A 31 7.47 -0.76 40.94
C SER A 31 7.57 -2.30 41.15
N GLU A 32 8.54 -2.76 41.90
CA GLU A 32 8.72 -4.19 42.18
C GLU A 32 7.56 -4.79 42.99
N LEU A 33 7.02 -4.03 43.95
CA LEU A 33 5.85 -4.44 44.74
C LEU A 33 4.60 -4.58 43.88
N LYS A 34 4.39 -3.65 42.94
CA LYS A 34 3.29 -3.71 41.94
C LYS A 34 3.40 -4.97 41.09
N ILE A 35 4.60 -5.26 40.55
CA ILE A 35 4.88 -6.44 39.76
C ILE A 35 4.59 -7.72 40.54
N ARG A 36 5.10 -7.85 41.76
CA ARG A 36 4.85 -9.03 42.62
C ARG A 36 3.36 -9.21 42.91
N THR A 37 2.65 -8.12 43.19
CA THR A 37 1.21 -8.16 43.48
C THR A 37 0.43 -8.62 42.23
N HIS A 38 0.81 -8.12 41.04
CA HIS A 38 0.15 -8.51 39.77
C HIS A 38 0.44 -9.98 39.44
N LEU A 39 1.69 -10.44 39.57
CA LEU A 39 2.05 -11.85 39.37
C LEU A 39 1.28 -12.76 40.30
N LYS A 40 1.13 -12.39 41.62
CA LYS A 40 0.34 -13.18 42.59
C LYS A 40 -1.15 -13.25 42.20
N ARG A 41 -1.67 -12.20 41.57
CA ARG A 41 -3.06 -12.18 41.10
C ARG A 41 -3.28 -13.11 39.89
N LEU A 42 -2.30 -13.16 38.96
CA LEU A 42 -2.37 -13.97 37.73
C LEU A 42 -1.98 -15.43 37.97
N ASN A 43 -0.83 -15.66 38.62
CA ASN A 43 -0.32 -17.00 38.88
C ASN A 43 -0.98 -17.57 40.15
N LYS A 44 -2.17 -18.12 39.99
CA LYS A 44 -2.93 -18.76 41.07
C LYS A 44 -2.23 -20.04 41.57
N PRO A 45 -2.49 -20.48 42.79
CA PRO A 45 -1.96 -21.75 43.31
C PRO A 45 -2.32 -22.90 42.35
N ALA A 46 -1.30 -23.64 41.92
CA ALA A 46 -1.47 -24.76 41.00
C ALA A 46 -1.33 -26.08 41.74
N LEU A 47 -2.17 -27.06 41.42
CA LEU A 47 -2.03 -28.42 41.92
C LEU A 47 -0.82 -29.16 41.33
N LYS A 48 -0.45 -28.78 40.11
CA LYS A 48 0.67 -29.32 39.35
C LYS A 48 1.22 -28.27 38.40
N SER A 49 2.54 -28.25 38.18
CA SER A 49 3.18 -27.43 37.15
C SER A 49 3.92 -28.33 36.16
N ILE A 50 3.77 -28.07 34.88
CA ILE A 50 4.36 -28.85 33.79
C ILE A 50 5.30 -27.93 33.02
N LYS A 51 6.60 -28.28 32.94
CA LYS A 51 7.55 -27.58 32.09
C LYS A 51 7.36 -28.04 30.64
N SER A 52 7.12 -27.13 29.74
CA SER A 52 7.03 -27.41 28.30
C SER A 52 8.41 -27.42 27.64
N PRO A 53 8.64 -28.22 26.60
CA PRO A 53 9.91 -28.22 25.86
C PRO A 53 10.29 -26.85 25.26
N ASP A 54 9.32 -25.97 25.03
CA ASP A 54 9.52 -24.62 24.51
C ASP A 54 9.91 -23.57 25.57
N GLY A 55 10.03 -23.99 26.83
CA GLY A 55 10.41 -23.14 27.95
C GLY A 55 9.23 -22.61 28.76
N ASP A 56 7.99 -22.71 28.29
CA ASP A 56 6.81 -22.34 29.05
C ASP A 56 6.63 -23.24 30.30
N VAL A 57 6.02 -22.68 31.33
CA VAL A 57 5.52 -23.44 32.48
C VAL A 57 4.01 -23.37 32.45
N ILE A 58 3.35 -24.52 32.41
CA ILE A 58 1.91 -24.66 32.46
C ILE A 58 1.47 -25.05 33.84
N ASP A 59 0.73 -24.17 34.49
CA ASP A 59 0.17 -24.38 35.82
C ASP A 59 -1.24 -24.97 35.73
N CYS A 60 -1.46 -26.09 36.36
CA CYS A 60 -2.77 -26.73 36.46
C CYS A 60 -3.51 -26.13 37.65
N VAL A 61 -4.30 -25.11 37.41
CA VAL A 61 -5.03 -24.34 38.44
C VAL A 61 -6.45 -24.89 38.58
N PRO A 62 -6.98 -25.03 39.83
CA PRO A 62 -8.37 -25.41 40.02
C PRO A 62 -9.32 -24.52 39.21
N ILE A 63 -10.34 -25.12 38.58
CA ILE A 63 -11.29 -24.38 37.68
C ILE A 63 -11.94 -23.21 38.43
N THR A 64 -12.21 -23.36 39.75
CA THR A 64 -12.81 -22.31 40.59
C THR A 64 -11.89 -21.17 40.94
N ASP A 65 -10.59 -21.32 40.74
CA ASP A 65 -9.56 -20.37 41.19
C ASP A 65 -8.95 -19.59 40.00
N GLN A 66 -9.39 -19.85 38.78
CA GLN A 66 -8.84 -19.23 37.60
C GLN A 66 -9.02 -17.69 37.56
N PRO A 67 -8.13 -16.93 36.91
CA PRO A 67 -8.19 -15.47 36.84
C PRO A 67 -9.51 -14.90 36.29
N ALA A 68 -10.20 -15.64 35.43
CA ALA A 68 -11.47 -15.26 34.83
C ALA A 68 -12.51 -14.81 35.87
N LEU A 69 -12.61 -15.51 36.98
CA LEU A 69 -13.61 -15.30 38.02
C LEU A 69 -13.33 -14.10 38.95
N THR A 70 -12.22 -13.39 38.72
CA THR A 70 -11.93 -12.12 39.42
C THR A 70 -12.60 -10.89 38.81
N HIS A 71 -13.33 -11.05 37.70
CA HIS A 71 -14.08 -9.96 37.09
C HIS A 71 -15.26 -9.54 38.00
N PRO A 72 -15.52 -8.23 38.19
CA PRO A 72 -16.60 -7.77 39.08
C PRO A 72 -17.97 -8.38 38.75
N LEU A 73 -18.28 -8.55 37.44
CA LEU A 73 -19.53 -9.16 36.98
C LEU A 73 -19.58 -10.70 37.17
N LEU A 74 -18.47 -11.35 37.55
CA LEU A 74 -18.35 -12.80 37.67
C LEU A 74 -18.07 -13.28 39.09
N ILE A 75 -18.13 -12.43 40.12
CA ILE A 75 -17.82 -12.78 41.53
C ILE A 75 -18.70 -13.94 42.04
N ASN A 76 -19.98 -13.99 41.60
CA ASN A 76 -20.92 -15.03 41.97
C ASN A 76 -21.27 -15.97 40.80
N HIS A 77 -20.43 -15.98 39.75
CA HIS A 77 -20.69 -16.79 38.57
C HIS A 77 -20.48 -18.27 38.85
N THR A 78 -21.48 -19.09 38.59
CA THR A 78 -21.39 -20.53 38.63
C THR A 78 -20.78 -21.07 37.36
N VAL A 79 -19.65 -21.74 37.44
CA VAL A 79 -18.94 -22.28 36.28
C VAL A 79 -19.80 -23.37 35.61
N GLN A 80 -20.09 -23.16 34.33
CA GLN A 80 -20.77 -24.15 33.49
C GLN A 80 -19.76 -25.10 32.87
N MET A 81 -19.91 -26.39 33.12
CA MET A 81 -18.99 -27.42 32.64
C MET A 81 -19.30 -27.92 31.24
N ARG A 82 -20.46 -27.58 30.69
CA ARG A 82 -20.91 -27.96 29.34
C ARG A 82 -21.88 -26.93 28.78
N PRO A 83 -21.86 -26.68 27.45
CA PRO A 83 -22.93 -25.95 26.78
C PRO A 83 -24.21 -26.80 26.81
N SER A 84 -25.38 -26.16 26.72
CA SER A 84 -26.67 -26.84 26.57
C SER A 84 -26.87 -27.40 25.15
N PHE A 85 -26.15 -26.84 24.17
CA PHE A 85 -26.24 -27.18 22.77
C PHE A 85 -24.86 -27.00 22.07
N ASN A 86 -24.60 -27.87 21.07
CA ASN A 86 -23.44 -27.72 20.19
C ASN A 86 -23.89 -27.84 18.72
N PRO A 87 -23.65 -26.81 17.87
CA PRO A 87 -24.09 -26.81 16.47
C PRO A 87 -23.55 -27.97 15.62
N GLU A 88 -22.42 -28.58 16.01
CA GLU A 88 -21.84 -29.73 15.31
C GLU A 88 -22.56 -31.06 15.62
N SER A 89 -23.26 -31.17 16.74
CA SER A 89 -23.92 -32.42 17.13
C SER A 89 -25.07 -32.81 16.20
N VAL A 90 -25.70 -31.83 15.55
CA VAL A 90 -26.79 -32.03 14.58
C VAL A 90 -26.33 -32.77 13.31
N PHE A 91 -25.07 -32.60 12.91
CA PHE A 91 -24.51 -33.25 11.72
C PHE A 91 -23.97 -34.66 11.96
N SER A 92 -23.75 -35.07 13.20
CA SER A 92 -23.23 -36.41 13.50
C SER A 92 -24.26 -37.53 13.42
N GLU A 93 -25.55 -37.20 13.55
CA GLU A 93 -26.66 -38.19 13.47
C GLU A 93 -27.03 -38.59 12.02
N SER A 94 -26.63 -37.81 11.02
CA SER A 94 -26.97 -38.06 9.59
C SER A 94 -25.87 -38.84 8.81
N LYS A 95 -24.73 -39.24 9.44
CA LYS A 95 -23.68 -40.03 8.82
C LYS A 95 -23.62 -41.46 9.35
N VAL A 96 -24.66 -42.25 9.04
CA VAL A 96 -24.56 -43.72 9.09
C VAL A 96 -24.05 -44.21 7.74
N SER A 97 -22.90 -44.90 7.79
CA SER A 97 -22.37 -45.83 6.76
C SER A 97 -21.84 -45.26 5.46
N SER A 98 -20.53 -45.11 5.40
CA SER A 98 -19.75 -45.60 4.25
C SER A 98 -18.35 -46.01 4.71
N ASN A 99 -18.11 -47.30 4.62
CA ASN A 99 -16.77 -47.91 4.73
C ASN A 99 -15.86 -47.39 3.61
N THR A 100 -14.95 -46.51 3.95
CA THR A 100 -13.80 -46.20 3.10
C THR A 100 -12.51 -46.22 3.90
N THR A 101 -11.58 -46.99 3.37
CA THR A 101 -10.20 -47.23 3.81
C THR A 101 -9.55 -46.04 4.49
N LYS A 102 -9.05 -46.21 5.72
CA LYS A 102 -8.26 -45.27 6.49
C LYS A 102 -6.99 -44.87 5.71
N LYS A 103 -7.03 -43.76 4.98
CA LYS A 103 -5.83 -42.98 4.69
C LYS A 103 -5.38 -42.35 6.02
N GLN A 104 -4.10 -42.50 6.36
CA GLN A 104 -3.50 -41.80 7.51
C GLN A 104 -3.88 -40.33 7.48
N GLN A 105 -4.67 -39.89 8.48
CA GLN A 105 -4.91 -38.48 8.70
C GLN A 105 -3.59 -37.82 9.16
N PRO A 106 -3.27 -36.61 8.65
CA PRO A 106 -2.14 -35.84 9.17
C PRO A 106 -2.29 -35.69 10.69
N SER A 107 -1.17 -35.75 11.41
CA SER A 107 -1.12 -35.64 12.86
C SER A 107 -1.92 -34.40 13.31
N ALA A 108 -2.89 -34.59 14.19
CA ALA A 108 -3.67 -33.48 14.73
C ALA A 108 -2.74 -32.46 15.42
N ILE A 109 -3.00 -31.16 15.18
CA ILE A 109 -2.25 -30.09 15.88
C ILE A 109 -2.41 -30.27 17.38
N SER A 110 -1.27 -30.22 18.09
CA SER A 110 -1.18 -30.37 19.53
C SER A 110 -0.33 -29.25 20.14
N GLN A 111 -0.31 -29.18 21.45
CA GLN A 111 0.56 -28.25 22.18
C GLN A 111 1.79 -28.99 22.74
N LEU A 112 2.96 -28.35 22.68
CA LEU A 112 4.24 -28.97 23.04
C LEU A 112 4.30 -29.45 24.50
N TRP A 113 3.62 -28.77 25.43
CA TRP A 113 3.63 -29.15 26.84
C TRP A 113 3.02 -30.53 27.11
N HIS A 114 2.19 -31.07 26.21
CA HIS A 114 1.62 -32.42 26.34
C HIS A 114 2.68 -33.53 26.39
N VAL A 115 3.88 -33.27 25.82
CA VAL A 115 5.01 -34.23 25.89
C VAL A 115 5.40 -34.56 27.33
N ASN A 116 5.29 -33.57 28.22
CA ASN A 116 5.75 -33.68 29.61
C ASN A 116 4.62 -33.92 30.64
N GLY A 117 3.37 -34.12 30.16
CA GLY A 117 2.28 -34.53 31.03
C GLY A 117 0.92 -33.93 30.68
N LYS A 118 -0.01 -34.08 31.63
CA LYS A 118 -1.39 -33.59 31.55
C LYS A 118 -1.80 -33.01 32.90
N CYS A 119 -2.73 -32.06 32.83
CA CYS A 119 -3.35 -31.51 34.05
C CYS A 119 -4.33 -32.49 34.68
N PRO A 120 -4.42 -32.54 36.04
CA PRO A 120 -5.42 -33.30 36.74
C PRO A 120 -6.86 -32.93 36.41
N GLU A 121 -7.81 -33.76 36.82
CA GLU A 121 -9.25 -33.43 36.75
C GLU A 121 -9.56 -32.19 37.58
N ASN A 122 -10.60 -31.46 37.18
CA ASN A 122 -11.05 -30.21 37.80
C ASN A 122 -9.99 -29.12 37.86
N THR A 123 -9.00 -29.18 36.96
CA THR A 123 -8.01 -28.08 36.75
C THR A 123 -7.99 -27.60 35.28
N VAL A 124 -7.52 -26.40 35.11
CA VAL A 124 -7.29 -25.82 33.78
C VAL A 124 -5.80 -25.47 33.62
N PRO A 125 -5.20 -25.73 32.42
CA PRO A 125 -3.82 -25.38 32.15
C PRO A 125 -3.70 -23.89 31.85
N ILE A 126 -2.94 -23.17 32.64
CA ILE A 126 -2.67 -21.72 32.47
C ILE A 126 -1.14 -21.57 32.30
N ARG A 127 -0.76 -20.87 31.21
CA ARG A 127 0.64 -20.47 31.02
C ARG A 127 1.04 -19.50 32.13
N ARG A 128 2.09 -19.88 32.90
CA ARG A 128 2.60 -19.01 33.95
C ARG A 128 3.10 -17.69 33.38
N THR A 129 2.63 -16.59 33.94
CA THR A 129 3.16 -15.26 33.66
C THR A 129 4.46 -15.05 34.38
N THR A 130 5.50 -14.64 33.69
CA THR A 130 6.82 -14.33 34.28
C THR A 130 6.96 -12.82 34.54
N LYS A 131 8.02 -12.48 35.27
CA LYS A 131 8.37 -11.07 35.49
C LYS A 131 8.76 -10.35 34.18
N GLU A 132 9.45 -11.08 33.34
CA GLU A 132 9.87 -10.63 32.00
C GLU A 132 8.66 -10.34 31.09
N ASP A 133 7.58 -11.12 31.20
CA ASP A 133 6.33 -10.85 30.48
C ASP A 133 5.76 -9.47 30.86
N LEU A 134 5.76 -9.12 32.15
CA LEU A 134 5.29 -7.81 32.62
C LEU A 134 6.22 -6.66 32.22
N TYR A 135 7.53 -6.90 32.16
CA TYR A 135 8.48 -5.86 31.71
C TYR A 135 8.36 -5.54 30.22
N ARG A 136 7.89 -6.47 29.39
CA ARG A 136 7.62 -6.21 27.96
C ARG A 136 6.33 -5.44 27.73
N ALA A 137 5.41 -5.42 28.69
CA ALA A 137 4.18 -4.65 28.58
C ALA A 137 4.45 -3.15 28.73
N SER A 138 3.63 -2.31 28.10
CA SER A 138 3.69 -0.85 28.23
C SER A 138 3.40 -0.36 29.64
N SER A 139 2.62 -1.10 30.42
CA SER A 139 2.42 -0.95 31.86
C SER A 139 1.88 -2.25 32.45
N VAL A 140 2.06 -2.43 33.76
CA VAL A 140 1.56 -3.59 34.49
C VAL A 140 0.03 -3.67 34.46
N GLU A 141 -0.64 -2.52 34.50
CA GLU A 141 -2.10 -2.41 34.46
C GLU A 141 -2.70 -2.80 33.11
N LYS A 142 -1.97 -2.53 32.01
CA LYS A 142 -2.38 -2.84 30.65
C LYS A 142 -1.89 -4.20 30.14
N PHE A 143 -1.20 -4.97 30.99
CA PHE A 143 -0.76 -6.31 30.60
C PHE A 143 -1.95 -7.23 30.28
N GLY A 144 -1.90 -7.86 29.12
CA GLY A 144 -2.98 -8.71 28.61
C GLY A 144 -4.10 -7.94 27.88
N MET A 145 -3.99 -6.61 27.74
CA MET A 145 -4.94 -5.80 26.95
C MET A 145 -4.30 -5.39 25.62
N LYS A 146 -5.13 -5.21 24.59
CA LYS A 146 -4.69 -4.59 23.34
C LYS A 146 -4.43 -3.11 23.57
N ASN A 147 -3.32 -2.60 23.05
CA ASN A 147 -2.92 -1.20 23.27
C ASN A 147 -3.67 -0.20 22.38
N GLN A 148 -4.40 -0.65 21.34
CA GLN A 148 -5.01 0.24 20.34
C GLN A 148 -6.23 -0.39 19.66
N LYS A 149 -7.09 0.45 19.07
CA LYS A 149 -8.28 0.08 18.31
C LYS A 149 -7.88 -0.65 17.03
N SER A 150 -8.11 -1.95 16.96
CA SER A 150 -7.58 -2.83 15.92
C SER A 150 -8.63 -3.65 15.15
N VAL A 151 -9.92 -3.25 15.16
CA VAL A 151 -10.91 -3.98 14.37
C VAL A 151 -11.11 -3.33 13.00
N PRO A 152 -11.02 -4.11 11.91
CA PRO A 152 -11.31 -3.60 10.57
C PRO A 152 -12.79 -3.17 10.48
N LYS A 153 -13.02 -1.99 9.88
CA LYS A 153 -14.37 -1.48 9.59
C LYS A 153 -14.59 -1.53 8.07
N PRO A 154 -15.30 -2.52 7.54
CA PRO A 154 -15.41 -2.76 6.11
C PRO A 154 -16.03 -1.64 5.29
N ARG A 155 -16.97 -0.86 5.83
CA ARG A 155 -17.73 0.18 5.11
C ARG A 155 -17.59 1.58 5.70
N SER A 156 -16.40 2.09 6.02
CA SER A 156 -16.32 3.49 6.43
C SER A 156 -16.19 4.45 5.23
N TYR A 157 -17.16 5.31 5.03
CA TYR A 157 -17.09 6.49 4.15
C TYR A 157 -16.19 7.61 4.73
N GLU A 158 -15.54 7.36 5.84
CA GLU A 158 -14.63 8.31 6.50
C GLU A 158 -13.24 8.30 5.85
N PRO A 159 -12.52 9.44 5.84
CA PRO A 159 -11.20 9.53 5.21
C PRO A 159 -10.20 8.53 5.82
N ALA A 160 -9.32 8.00 4.99
CA ALA A 160 -8.30 6.99 5.33
C ALA A 160 -7.39 7.28 6.54
N SER A 161 -7.50 8.49 7.13
CA SER A 161 -6.69 8.94 8.28
C SER A 161 -6.99 8.22 9.61
N VAL A 162 -8.16 7.60 9.77
CA VAL A 162 -8.55 6.97 11.05
C VAL A 162 -8.12 5.49 11.12
N LEU A 163 -8.03 4.78 9.99
CA LEU A 163 -7.69 3.34 9.95
C LEU A 163 -6.18 3.06 9.85
N THR A 164 -5.38 4.03 9.42
CA THR A 164 -3.92 3.92 9.32
C THR A 164 -3.19 4.55 10.50
N GLN A 165 -3.89 5.22 11.41
CA GLN A 165 -3.27 5.96 12.52
C GLN A 165 -2.46 5.10 13.49
N ASN A 166 -2.59 3.75 13.43
CA ASN A 166 -1.92 2.85 14.37
C ASN A 166 -1.16 1.68 13.70
N GLY A 167 -0.92 1.74 12.40
CA GLY A 167 -0.14 0.73 11.67
C GLY A 167 -0.81 -0.63 11.48
N HIS A 168 -2.06 -0.84 11.90
CA HIS A 168 -2.78 -2.11 11.71
C HIS A 168 -3.20 -2.32 10.25
N GLN A 169 -2.92 -3.50 9.71
CA GLN A 169 -3.27 -3.90 8.35
C GLN A 169 -3.98 -5.25 8.35
N HIS A 170 -5.06 -5.34 7.59
CA HIS A 170 -5.96 -6.46 7.59
C HIS A 170 -6.18 -7.02 6.18
N ALA A 171 -6.29 -8.34 6.08
CA ALA A 171 -6.81 -9.05 4.92
C ALA A 171 -7.92 -9.99 5.41
N ILE A 172 -9.18 -9.60 5.21
CA ILE A 172 -10.35 -10.26 5.80
C ILE A 172 -11.43 -10.54 4.78
N MET A 173 -12.22 -11.57 5.05
CA MET A 173 -13.56 -11.75 4.51
C MET A 173 -14.58 -11.60 5.63
N TYR A 174 -15.76 -11.13 5.31
CA TYR A 174 -16.78 -10.81 6.31
C TYR A 174 -18.21 -10.96 5.79
N VAL A 175 -19.13 -11.10 6.73
CA VAL A 175 -20.57 -10.96 6.54
C VAL A 175 -21.12 -9.96 7.55
N GLU A 176 -22.06 -9.12 7.13
CA GLU A 176 -22.68 -8.07 7.94
C GLU A 176 -24.19 -7.97 7.67
N ASP A 177 -24.87 -7.09 8.41
CA ASP A 177 -26.30 -6.82 8.29
C ASP A 177 -27.19 -8.06 8.56
N GLY A 178 -26.66 -9.02 9.34
CA GLY A 178 -27.34 -10.24 9.75
C GLY A 178 -27.44 -10.41 11.26
N VAL A 179 -28.08 -11.48 11.67
CA VAL A 179 -28.16 -11.95 13.06
C VAL A 179 -27.43 -13.28 13.14
N PHE A 180 -26.26 -13.26 13.79
CA PHE A 180 -25.37 -14.42 13.87
C PHE A 180 -25.22 -14.90 15.31
N TYR A 181 -25.29 -16.20 15.50
CA TYR A 181 -25.08 -16.85 16.79
C TYR A 181 -23.77 -17.62 16.86
N GLY A 182 -22.87 -17.40 15.92
CA GLY A 182 -21.54 -17.97 15.94
C GLY A 182 -20.86 -18.03 14.57
N ALA A 183 -19.64 -18.53 14.60
CA ALA A 183 -18.82 -18.69 13.41
C ALA A 183 -17.86 -19.86 13.53
N LYS A 184 -17.58 -20.52 12.41
CA LYS A 184 -16.64 -21.62 12.29
C LYS A 184 -15.72 -21.42 11.11
N ALA A 185 -14.45 -21.81 11.26
CA ALA A 185 -13.51 -21.92 10.14
C ALA A 185 -12.39 -22.93 10.45
N LYS A 186 -11.75 -23.44 9.40
CA LYS A 186 -10.44 -24.05 9.47
C LYS A 186 -9.41 -23.02 9.03
N ILE A 187 -8.48 -22.68 9.93
CA ILE A 187 -7.46 -21.65 9.76
C ILE A 187 -6.11 -22.32 9.52
N ASN A 188 -5.48 -22.04 8.40
CA ASN A 188 -4.15 -22.55 8.06
C ASN A 188 -3.11 -21.96 9.01
N VAL A 189 -2.20 -22.79 9.52
CA VAL A 189 -1.27 -22.41 10.60
C VAL A 189 0.14 -22.26 10.06
N TRP A 190 0.71 -21.08 10.23
CA TRP A 190 2.06 -20.73 9.78
C TRP A 190 2.90 -20.13 10.92
N LYS A 191 4.20 -19.97 10.66
CA LYS A 191 5.12 -19.19 11.49
C LYS A 191 5.59 -17.99 10.69
N PRO A 192 4.82 -16.89 10.63
CA PRO A 192 5.25 -15.66 9.98
C PRO A 192 6.50 -15.09 10.66
N ASN A 193 7.36 -14.45 9.85
CA ASN A 193 8.42 -13.61 10.40
C ASN A 193 7.82 -12.29 10.88
N VAL A 194 8.16 -11.88 12.10
CA VAL A 194 7.79 -10.59 12.69
C VAL A 194 9.08 -9.77 12.81
N GLU A 195 9.13 -8.60 12.18
CA GLU A 195 10.34 -7.78 12.07
C GLU A 195 10.70 -7.10 13.39
N MET A 196 9.75 -6.39 13.98
CA MET A 196 9.98 -5.60 15.19
C MET A 196 9.31 -6.25 16.41
N PRO A 197 9.92 -6.16 17.61
CA PRO A 197 9.36 -6.78 18.82
C PRO A 197 7.95 -6.29 19.20
N ASN A 198 7.58 -5.07 18.84
CA ASN A 198 6.26 -4.47 19.09
C ASN A 198 5.24 -4.72 17.97
N GLU A 199 5.60 -5.51 16.97
CA GLU A 199 4.69 -5.97 15.92
C GLU A 199 4.14 -7.36 16.23
N PHE A 200 3.09 -7.73 15.51
CA PHE A 200 2.55 -9.08 15.55
C PHE A 200 1.96 -9.48 14.19
N SER A 201 1.73 -10.77 14.04
CA SER A 201 0.96 -11.35 12.94
C SER A 201 0.00 -12.39 13.47
N LEU A 202 -1.25 -12.34 13.04
CA LEU A 202 -2.29 -13.28 13.46
C LEU A 202 -3.21 -13.71 12.32
N ALA A 203 -3.95 -14.81 12.56
CA ALA A 203 -5.12 -15.21 11.76
C ALA A 203 -6.21 -15.69 12.71
N GLN A 204 -7.42 -15.15 12.58
CA GLN A 204 -8.49 -15.35 13.56
C GLN A 204 -9.90 -15.19 12.98
N ILE A 205 -10.88 -15.52 13.80
CA ILE A 205 -12.31 -15.19 13.66
C ILE A 205 -12.60 -14.02 14.60
N TRP A 206 -13.33 -13.02 14.12
CA TRP A 206 -13.96 -11.98 14.92
C TRP A 206 -15.48 -12.17 14.91
N VAL A 207 -16.09 -12.17 16.10
CA VAL A 207 -17.53 -12.15 16.31
C VAL A 207 -17.87 -10.78 16.89
N LEU A 208 -18.62 -9.96 16.17
CA LEU A 208 -18.74 -8.52 16.40
C LEU A 208 -20.19 -8.09 16.60
N GLY A 209 -20.40 -7.14 17.53
CA GLY A 209 -21.68 -6.47 17.75
C GLY A 209 -21.47 -5.05 18.27
N GLY A 210 -22.39 -4.13 17.97
CA GLY A 210 -22.30 -2.74 18.40
C GLY A 210 -21.60 -1.82 17.42
N ASN A 211 -21.25 -0.61 17.87
CA ASN A 211 -20.69 0.44 17.02
C ASN A 211 -19.15 0.48 17.15
N PHE A 212 -18.48 0.42 16.02
CA PHE A 212 -17.00 0.43 15.93
C PHE A 212 -16.31 1.64 16.59
N ASN A 213 -16.98 2.76 16.75
CA ASN A 213 -16.36 3.99 17.24
C ASN A 213 -16.51 4.19 18.76
N SER A 214 -17.44 3.52 19.42
CA SER A 214 -17.81 3.83 20.81
C SER A 214 -17.96 2.64 21.73
N ASP A 215 -18.65 1.59 21.29
CA ASP A 215 -19.17 0.55 22.15
C ASP A 215 -19.14 -0.86 21.52
N LEU A 216 -18.22 -1.07 20.58
CA LEU A 216 -18.03 -2.36 19.93
C LEU A 216 -17.75 -3.45 20.96
N ASN A 217 -18.49 -4.53 20.84
CA ASN A 217 -18.20 -5.81 21.48
C ASN A 217 -17.51 -6.73 20.48
N SER A 218 -16.43 -7.38 20.90
CA SER A 218 -15.70 -8.35 20.08
C SER A 218 -15.36 -9.60 20.87
N ILE A 219 -15.49 -10.74 20.22
CA ILE A 219 -14.93 -12.03 20.63
C ILE A 219 -14.02 -12.49 19.51
N GLU A 220 -12.79 -12.84 19.85
CA GLU A 220 -11.74 -13.16 18.89
C GLU A 220 -11.05 -14.48 19.25
N ALA A 221 -10.80 -15.35 18.28
CA ALA A 221 -10.03 -16.58 18.49
C ALA A 221 -9.31 -17.03 17.21
N GLY A 222 -8.08 -17.51 17.40
CA GLY A 222 -7.22 -17.95 16.30
C GLY A 222 -5.81 -18.27 16.77
N TRP A 223 -4.84 -18.01 15.89
CA TRP A 223 -3.43 -18.11 16.24
C TRP A 223 -2.70 -16.79 16.00
N GLN A 224 -1.64 -16.56 16.78
CA GLN A 224 -0.80 -15.36 16.63
C GLN A 224 0.68 -15.65 16.88
N VAL A 225 1.54 -14.82 16.29
CA VAL A 225 2.94 -14.62 16.64
C VAL A 225 3.08 -13.21 17.18
N SER A 226 3.41 -13.07 18.46
CA SER A 226 3.51 -11.77 19.14
C SER A 226 4.70 -11.77 20.10
N PRO A 227 5.90 -11.32 19.66
CA PRO A 227 7.09 -11.29 20.51
C PRO A 227 6.92 -10.42 21.75
N GLN A 228 6.19 -9.32 21.66
CA GLN A 228 5.91 -8.46 22.79
C GLN A 228 5.11 -9.17 23.89
N LEU A 229 4.09 -9.95 23.52
CA LEU A 229 3.23 -10.60 24.49
C LEU A 229 3.87 -11.84 25.11
N TYR A 230 4.60 -12.65 24.33
CA TYR A 230 5.09 -13.96 24.76
C TYR A 230 6.60 -14.04 24.96
N GLY A 231 7.37 -13.09 24.47
CA GLY A 231 8.83 -13.09 24.54
C GLY A 231 9.52 -13.99 23.51
N ASP A 232 8.76 -14.54 22.57
CA ASP A 232 9.27 -15.37 21.49
C ASP A 232 8.46 -15.19 20.19
N SER A 233 8.94 -15.81 19.11
CA SER A 233 8.28 -15.78 17.78
C SER A 233 7.61 -17.12 17.44
N ARG A 234 7.02 -17.81 18.44
CA ARG A 234 6.25 -19.04 18.20
C ARG A 234 4.81 -18.74 17.87
N THR A 235 4.21 -19.60 17.06
CA THR A 235 2.78 -19.54 16.75
C THR A 235 2.00 -20.12 17.93
N ARG A 236 1.07 -19.35 18.47
CA ARG A 236 0.34 -19.65 19.69
C ARG A 236 -1.16 -19.54 19.50
N LEU A 237 -1.92 -20.47 20.07
CA LEU A 237 -3.37 -20.37 20.15
C LEU A 237 -3.75 -19.21 21.08
N PHE A 238 -4.69 -18.37 20.66
CA PHE A 238 -5.12 -17.26 21.52
C PHE A 238 -6.61 -16.99 21.43
N THR A 239 -7.11 -16.25 22.44
CA THR A 239 -8.40 -15.60 22.46
C THR A 239 -8.25 -14.16 22.91
N TYR A 240 -9.19 -13.32 22.49
CA TYR A 240 -9.36 -11.96 22.99
C TYR A 240 -10.86 -11.61 23.08
N TRP A 241 -11.21 -10.65 23.93
CA TRP A 241 -12.54 -10.07 23.99
C TRP A 241 -12.49 -8.60 24.40
N THR A 242 -13.51 -7.82 24.03
CA THR A 242 -13.77 -6.47 24.53
C THR A 242 -15.28 -6.18 24.49
N SER A 243 -15.74 -5.23 25.32
CA SER A 243 -17.12 -4.76 25.35
C SER A 243 -17.26 -3.24 25.21
N ASP A 244 -16.18 -2.54 24.90
CA ASP A 244 -16.13 -1.08 24.85
C ASP A 244 -15.17 -0.53 23.77
N ALA A 245 -15.06 -1.21 22.65
CA ALA A 245 -14.15 -0.85 21.55
C ALA A 245 -12.68 -0.70 22.01
N TYR A 246 -12.18 -1.61 22.84
CA TYR A 246 -10.81 -1.66 23.36
C TYR A 246 -10.39 -0.46 24.21
N GLN A 247 -11.32 0.26 24.84
CA GLN A 247 -11.01 1.46 25.63
C GLN A 247 -10.52 1.11 27.04
N GLY A 248 -11.25 0.29 27.78
CA GLY A 248 -10.93 -0.08 29.16
C GLY A 248 -11.21 -1.54 29.47
N THR A 249 -11.94 -2.26 28.60
CA THR A 249 -12.19 -3.70 28.73
C THR A 249 -11.36 -4.50 27.75
N GLY A 250 -11.22 -5.79 28.05
CA GLY A 250 -10.60 -6.73 27.14
C GLY A 250 -9.46 -7.52 27.78
N CYS A 251 -9.25 -8.73 27.23
CA CYS A 251 -8.25 -9.63 27.76
C CYS A 251 -7.78 -10.66 26.74
N TYR A 252 -6.46 -10.80 26.63
CA TYR A 252 -5.83 -11.95 25.98
C TYR A 252 -5.86 -13.18 26.88
N ASN A 253 -6.36 -14.30 26.36
CA ASN A 253 -6.26 -15.60 27.02
C ASN A 253 -6.82 -15.57 28.47
N LEU A 254 -5.99 -15.96 29.44
CA LEU A 254 -6.25 -15.90 30.87
C LEU A 254 -5.32 -14.92 31.61
N LEU A 255 -4.77 -13.92 30.87
CA LEU A 255 -3.88 -12.91 31.44
C LEU A 255 -4.62 -11.85 32.27
N CYS A 256 -5.91 -11.82 32.20
CA CYS A 256 -6.84 -11.02 32.99
C CYS A 256 -8.19 -11.75 33.08
N SER A 257 -9.23 -11.08 33.52
CA SER A 257 -10.54 -11.70 33.75
C SER A 257 -11.42 -11.70 32.50
N GLY A 258 -12.41 -12.60 32.44
CA GLY A 258 -13.47 -12.65 31.43
C GLY A 258 -13.70 -14.03 30.83
N PHE A 259 -12.75 -14.63 30.12
CA PHE A 259 -12.91 -15.97 29.53
C PHE A 259 -12.81 -17.05 30.61
N VAL A 260 -13.83 -17.86 30.75
CA VAL A 260 -13.90 -18.98 31.71
C VAL A 260 -13.48 -20.26 31.01
N GLN A 261 -12.32 -20.79 31.34
CA GLN A 261 -11.81 -22.05 30.80
C GLN A 261 -12.31 -23.26 31.59
N ILE A 262 -12.67 -24.33 30.89
CA ILE A 262 -13.10 -25.61 31.51
C ILE A 262 -12.24 -26.79 31.04
N ASN A 263 -11.53 -26.64 29.92
CA ASN A 263 -10.74 -27.70 29.33
C ASN A 263 -9.39 -27.86 30.03
N ARG A 264 -9.01 -29.10 30.34
CA ARG A 264 -7.75 -29.45 31.00
C ARG A 264 -6.63 -29.84 30.03
N GLU A 265 -6.89 -29.94 28.73
CA GLU A 265 -5.95 -30.41 27.73
C GLU A 265 -5.37 -29.30 26.87
N ILE A 266 -6.00 -28.14 26.76
CA ILE A 266 -5.57 -27.03 25.91
C ILE A 266 -5.28 -25.79 26.76
N ALA A 267 -4.05 -25.27 26.68
CA ALA A 267 -3.64 -24.03 27.34
C ALA A 267 -3.80 -22.85 26.38
N MET A 268 -4.56 -21.83 26.79
CA MET A 268 -4.63 -20.57 26.03
C MET A 268 -3.28 -19.85 26.13
N GLY A 269 -2.77 -19.33 24.98
CA GLY A 269 -1.41 -18.80 24.85
C GLY A 269 -0.33 -19.87 24.66
N GLY A 270 -0.68 -21.16 24.70
CA GLY A 270 0.27 -22.25 24.43
C GLY A 270 0.68 -22.36 22.98
N SER A 271 1.95 -22.70 22.72
CA SER A 271 2.46 -22.92 21.37
C SER A 271 1.82 -24.13 20.70
N ILE A 272 1.56 -24.06 19.41
CA ILE A 272 0.92 -25.12 18.62
C ILE A 272 1.89 -25.69 17.58
N SER A 273 1.77 -26.99 17.33
CA SER A 273 2.61 -27.77 16.42
C SER A 273 1.83 -28.98 15.90
N PRO A 274 2.09 -29.48 14.67
CA PRO A 274 3.02 -28.97 13.67
C PRO A 274 2.50 -27.72 12.93
N LEU A 275 3.41 -27.03 12.19
CA LEU A 275 3.13 -25.85 11.38
C LEU A 275 3.26 -26.17 9.90
N SER A 276 2.55 -25.44 9.06
CA SER A 276 2.64 -25.56 7.60
C SER A 276 4.01 -25.15 7.08
N SER A 277 4.41 -25.78 5.97
CA SER A 277 5.66 -25.53 5.25
C SER A 277 5.38 -25.16 3.81
N PHE A 278 6.19 -24.26 3.25
CA PHE A 278 6.06 -23.78 1.87
C PHE A 278 6.24 -24.92 0.86
N GLY A 279 5.23 -25.13 0.02
CA GLY A 279 5.23 -26.18 -1.01
C GLY A 279 5.17 -27.62 -0.47
N ASP A 280 4.94 -27.81 0.84
CA ASP A 280 4.95 -29.10 1.52
C ASP A 280 3.71 -29.26 2.40
N SER A 281 3.84 -29.94 3.54
CA SER A 281 2.75 -30.27 4.46
C SER A 281 1.98 -29.04 4.94
N GLN A 282 0.64 -29.12 4.87
CA GLN A 282 -0.26 -28.07 5.30
C GLN A 282 -1.06 -28.52 6.51
N TYR A 283 -1.05 -27.68 7.55
CA TYR A 283 -1.76 -27.91 8.80
C TYR A 283 -2.75 -26.78 9.05
N ASP A 284 -3.91 -27.11 9.59
CA ASP A 284 -4.94 -26.16 9.96
C ASP A 284 -5.56 -26.48 11.32
N ILE A 285 -6.03 -25.45 12.01
CA ILE A 285 -6.83 -25.55 13.23
C ILE A 285 -8.30 -25.27 12.90
N THR A 286 -9.21 -26.01 13.51
CA THR A 286 -10.64 -25.71 13.49
C THR A 286 -10.99 -24.88 14.72
N ILE A 287 -11.61 -23.73 14.50
CA ILE A 287 -12.18 -22.88 15.56
C ILE A 287 -13.69 -22.77 15.32
N LEU A 288 -14.47 -23.02 16.36
CA LEU A 288 -15.89 -22.77 16.39
C LEU A 288 -16.22 -21.93 17.64
N ILE A 289 -16.86 -20.80 17.40
CA ILE A 289 -17.42 -19.92 18.45
C ILE A 289 -18.93 -19.92 18.25
N TRP A 290 -19.68 -20.19 19.31
CA TRP A 290 -21.13 -20.15 19.21
C TRP A 290 -21.77 -19.70 20.52
N LYS A 291 -22.98 -19.15 20.41
CA LYS A 291 -23.79 -18.72 21.54
C LYS A 291 -24.70 -19.87 21.98
N ASP A 292 -24.64 -20.23 23.26
CA ASP A 292 -25.53 -21.22 23.84
C ASP A 292 -26.98 -20.64 23.91
N PRO A 293 -27.96 -21.31 23.31
CA PRO A 293 -29.34 -20.77 23.24
C PRO A 293 -30.05 -20.70 24.59
N LYS A 294 -29.63 -21.49 25.58
CA LYS A 294 -30.29 -21.55 26.90
C LYS A 294 -29.69 -20.50 27.85
N GLU A 295 -28.37 -20.49 28.01
CA GLU A 295 -27.68 -19.66 29.02
C GLU A 295 -27.11 -18.37 28.42
N GLY A 296 -27.09 -18.27 27.08
CA GLY A 296 -26.63 -17.10 26.36
C GLY A 296 -25.09 -16.89 26.33
N HIS A 297 -24.32 -17.82 26.88
CA HIS A 297 -22.86 -17.72 26.93
C HIS A 297 -22.24 -18.04 25.55
N TRP A 298 -21.11 -17.39 25.22
CA TRP A 298 -20.38 -17.63 23.99
C TRP A 298 -19.30 -18.69 24.21
N TRP A 299 -19.47 -19.86 23.63
CA TRP A 299 -18.60 -21.00 23.76
C TRP A 299 -17.51 -21.04 22.70
N LEU A 300 -16.35 -21.58 23.06
CA LEU A 300 -15.20 -21.81 22.17
C LEU A 300 -14.85 -23.29 22.08
N GLN A 301 -14.77 -23.82 20.86
CA GLN A 301 -14.26 -25.16 20.57
C GLN A 301 -13.01 -25.06 19.69
N PHE A 302 -12.01 -25.88 20.01
CA PHE A 302 -10.76 -26.08 19.28
C PHE A 302 -10.71 -27.50 18.71
N GLY A 303 -10.43 -27.62 17.41
CA GLY A 303 -10.54 -28.90 16.72
C GLY A 303 -11.98 -29.41 16.69
N GLU A 304 -12.15 -30.71 16.49
CA GLU A 304 -13.47 -31.37 16.49
C GLU A 304 -13.86 -31.91 17.87
N LYS A 305 -12.98 -31.77 18.89
CA LYS A 305 -13.10 -32.48 20.17
C LYS A 305 -13.11 -31.58 21.39
N TYR A 306 -12.33 -30.49 21.41
CA TYR A 306 -12.03 -29.77 22.63
C TYR A 306 -12.93 -28.54 22.80
N ILE A 307 -13.96 -28.62 23.64
CA ILE A 307 -14.65 -27.43 24.16
C ILE A 307 -13.72 -26.81 25.20
N ILE A 308 -13.23 -25.58 24.91
CA ILE A 308 -12.21 -24.91 25.72
C ILE A 308 -12.81 -24.22 26.92
N GLY A 309 -13.88 -23.46 26.69
CA GLY A 309 -14.53 -22.63 27.69
C GLY A 309 -15.51 -21.66 27.03
N TYR A 310 -15.82 -20.59 27.76
CA TYR A 310 -16.82 -19.62 27.27
C TYR A 310 -16.59 -18.21 27.83
N TRP A 311 -17.16 -17.25 27.15
CA TRP A 311 -17.34 -15.88 27.65
C TRP A 311 -18.77 -15.73 28.17
N PRO A 312 -18.95 -15.40 29.48
CA PRO A 312 -20.27 -15.14 30.05
C PRO A 312 -20.98 -13.99 29.31
N ALA A 313 -22.28 -14.16 29.02
CA ALA A 313 -23.07 -13.13 28.34
C ALA A 313 -23.09 -11.79 29.07
N SER A 314 -22.97 -11.83 30.41
CA SER A 314 -22.93 -10.62 31.27
C SER A 314 -21.74 -9.69 31.01
N LEU A 315 -20.71 -10.14 30.27
CA LEU A 315 -19.58 -9.31 29.88
C LEU A 315 -19.93 -8.31 28.78
N PHE A 316 -21.01 -8.55 28.04
CA PHE A 316 -21.31 -7.87 26.79
C PHE A 316 -22.64 -7.11 26.86
N SER A 317 -22.68 -5.98 26.15
CA SER A 317 -23.93 -5.25 25.89
C SER A 317 -24.63 -5.79 24.64
N TYR A 318 -23.99 -5.71 23.48
CA TYR A 318 -24.56 -6.14 22.19
C TYR A 318 -24.47 -7.65 21.96
N LEU A 319 -23.32 -8.26 22.20
CA LEU A 319 -23.16 -9.71 22.09
C LEU A 319 -23.94 -10.50 23.14
N SER A 320 -24.57 -9.81 24.11
CA SER A 320 -25.56 -10.45 25.00
C SER A 320 -26.73 -11.04 24.23
N GLU A 321 -27.08 -10.48 23.06
CA GLU A 321 -28.18 -10.95 22.20
C GLU A 321 -27.66 -11.77 21.01
N SER A 322 -26.89 -11.17 20.13
CA SER A 322 -26.35 -11.80 18.91
C SER A 322 -25.18 -10.99 18.36
N ALA A 323 -24.49 -11.53 17.40
CA ALA A 323 -23.55 -10.78 16.58
C ALA A 323 -24.26 -10.17 15.37
N SER A 324 -23.82 -8.98 14.95
CA SER A 324 -24.29 -8.31 13.73
C SER A 324 -23.30 -8.45 12.57
N MET A 325 -22.07 -8.89 12.86
CA MET A 325 -21.01 -9.07 11.88
C MET A 325 -20.08 -10.21 12.30
N ILE A 326 -19.61 -10.97 11.32
CA ILE A 326 -18.55 -11.98 11.49
C ILE A 326 -17.45 -11.69 10.50
N GLU A 327 -16.18 -11.76 10.95
CA GLU A 327 -15.01 -11.60 10.11
C GLU A 327 -14.05 -12.78 10.27
N TRP A 328 -13.33 -13.10 9.19
CA TRP A 328 -12.29 -14.12 9.15
C TRP A 328 -11.09 -13.56 8.38
N GLY A 329 -9.89 -13.70 8.90
CA GLY A 329 -8.71 -13.24 8.16
C GLY A 329 -7.46 -13.06 9.01
N GLY A 330 -6.52 -12.32 8.43
CA GLY A 330 -5.25 -11.98 9.03
C GLY A 330 -5.11 -10.51 9.37
N GLU A 331 -4.24 -10.24 10.36
CA GLU A 331 -3.87 -8.90 10.78
C GLU A 331 -2.36 -8.84 11.07
N VAL A 332 -1.72 -7.76 10.66
CA VAL A 332 -0.34 -7.41 11.05
C VAL A 332 -0.29 -5.96 11.54
N VAL A 333 0.70 -5.67 12.37
CA VAL A 333 1.03 -4.29 12.76
C VAL A 333 2.29 -3.85 12.03
N ASN A 334 2.23 -2.69 11.40
CA ASN A 334 3.37 -1.94 10.87
C ASN A 334 3.73 -0.81 11.83
N SER A 335 4.71 -1.03 12.70
CA SER A 335 5.14 -0.03 13.67
C SER A 335 5.95 1.13 13.07
N GLN A 336 6.39 1.00 11.81
CA GLN A 336 7.19 1.99 11.07
C GLN A 336 6.34 2.90 10.17
N SER A 337 5.00 2.81 10.25
CA SER A 337 4.08 3.54 9.37
C SER A 337 4.19 5.06 9.48
N GLU A 338 4.56 5.59 10.64
CA GLU A 338 4.75 7.03 10.87
C GLU A 338 6.01 7.59 10.15
N GLU A 339 7.00 6.75 9.89
CA GLU A 339 8.22 7.11 9.16
C GLU A 339 8.07 6.92 7.62
N GLY A 340 6.88 6.56 7.14
CA GLY A 340 6.61 6.29 5.72
C GLY A 340 7.25 5.01 5.20
N GLN A 341 7.77 4.15 6.07
CA GLN A 341 8.29 2.83 5.73
C GLN A 341 7.23 1.74 5.97
N HIS A 342 7.35 0.65 5.25
CA HIS A 342 6.51 -0.53 5.46
C HIS A 342 7.32 -1.63 6.11
N THR A 343 6.74 -2.28 7.14
CA THR A 343 7.36 -3.44 7.79
C THR A 343 7.50 -4.62 6.84
N THR A 344 8.49 -5.47 7.08
CA THR A 344 8.63 -6.79 6.46
C THR A 344 7.90 -7.90 7.26
N THR A 345 7.17 -7.54 8.31
CA THR A 345 6.33 -8.48 9.08
C THR A 345 5.33 -9.16 8.14
N GLN A 346 5.40 -10.50 8.12
CA GLN A 346 4.62 -11.33 7.21
C GLN A 346 3.20 -11.56 7.75
N MET A 347 2.21 -11.52 6.86
CA MET A 347 0.87 -12.01 7.16
C MET A 347 0.75 -13.47 6.72
N GLY A 348 0.27 -14.35 7.63
CA GLY A 348 0.08 -15.76 7.31
C GLY A 348 1.38 -16.48 6.90
N SER A 349 1.45 -16.95 5.65
CA SER A 349 2.64 -17.60 5.09
C SER A 349 3.71 -16.61 4.60
N GLY A 350 3.43 -15.31 4.57
CA GLY A 350 4.27 -14.31 3.92
C GLY A 350 4.22 -14.35 2.39
N ARG A 351 3.21 -15.04 1.82
CA ARG A 351 2.98 -15.17 0.38
C ARG A 351 1.63 -14.61 0.00
N PHE A 352 1.52 -14.08 -1.22
CA PHE A 352 0.28 -13.54 -1.75
C PHE A 352 -0.73 -14.64 -2.09
N ALA A 353 -2.02 -14.30 -2.06
CA ALA A 353 -3.12 -15.24 -2.30
C ALA A 353 -3.04 -15.93 -3.68
N GLU A 354 -2.52 -15.25 -4.69
CA GLU A 354 -2.35 -15.75 -6.05
C GLU A 354 -1.38 -16.93 -6.16
N GLU A 355 -0.48 -17.13 -5.19
CA GLU A 355 0.41 -18.28 -5.15
C GLU A 355 -0.32 -19.60 -4.83
N GLY A 356 -1.53 -19.53 -4.32
CA GLY A 356 -2.46 -20.63 -4.16
C GLY A 356 -2.08 -21.65 -3.09
N TRP A 357 -2.65 -22.85 -3.23
CA TRP A 357 -2.52 -23.94 -2.27
C TRP A 357 -1.08 -24.38 -2.00
N GLY A 358 -0.77 -24.62 -0.73
CA GLY A 358 0.56 -25.05 -0.28
C GLY A 358 1.57 -23.91 -0.15
N ARG A 359 1.23 -22.69 -0.61
CA ARG A 359 2.09 -21.52 -0.57
C ARG A 359 1.47 -20.36 0.20
N ALA A 360 0.27 -19.95 -0.20
CA ALA A 360 -0.49 -18.91 0.50
C ALA A 360 -1.27 -19.49 1.70
N SER A 361 -1.46 -18.66 2.75
CA SER A 361 -2.36 -18.97 3.85
C SER A 361 -3.81 -18.99 3.39
N TYR A 362 -4.63 -19.81 4.04
CA TYR A 362 -6.05 -19.93 3.69
C TYR A 362 -6.95 -20.07 4.91
N PHE A 363 -8.20 -19.68 4.73
CA PHE A 363 -9.35 -20.10 5.52
C PHE A 363 -10.20 -21.04 4.67
N LYS A 364 -10.70 -22.13 5.28
CA LYS A 364 -11.61 -23.07 4.60
C LYS A 364 -12.74 -23.51 5.49
N ASN A 365 -13.82 -24.04 4.89
CA ASN A 365 -15.02 -24.45 5.60
C ASN A 365 -15.57 -23.36 6.51
N VAL A 366 -15.63 -22.14 5.95
CA VAL A 366 -16.16 -20.96 6.63
C VAL A 366 -17.66 -21.09 6.76
N GLN A 367 -18.18 -20.97 7.98
CA GLN A 367 -19.59 -21.12 8.30
C GLN A 367 -20.00 -20.12 9.39
N VAL A 368 -21.26 -19.76 9.41
CA VAL A 368 -21.93 -19.00 10.48
C VAL A 368 -22.94 -19.90 11.20
N VAL A 369 -23.24 -19.60 12.45
CA VAL A 369 -24.36 -20.19 13.18
C VAL A 369 -25.56 -19.25 13.05
N ASP A 370 -26.64 -19.74 12.47
CA ASP A 370 -27.86 -18.98 12.20
C ASP A 370 -28.85 -18.95 13.40
N GLY A 371 -30.00 -18.30 13.22
CA GLY A 371 -31.06 -18.21 14.24
C GLY A 371 -31.70 -19.54 14.63
N SER A 372 -31.47 -20.61 13.86
CA SER A 372 -31.88 -21.98 14.19
C SER A 372 -30.76 -22.76 14.93
N ASN A 373 -29.70 -22.11 15.27
CA ASN A 373 -28.46 -22.69 15.83
C ASN A 373 -27.79 -23.74 14.91
N GLU A 374 -27.96 -23.60 13.59
CA GLU A 374 -27.36 -24.48 12.60
C GLU A 374 -26.15 -23.82 11.93
N LEU A 375 -25.13 -24.65 11.64
CA LEU A 375 -23.97 -24.23 10.84
C LEU A 375 -24.34 -24.15 9.38
N ARG A 376 -24.23 -22.98 8.77
CA ARG A 376 -24.49 -22.73 7.34
C ARG A 376 -23.35 -21.99 6.66
N SER A 377 -23.23 -22.20 5.36
CA SER A 377 -22.35 -21.34 4.56
C SER A 377 -22.87 -19.90 4.60
N PRO A 378 -22.00 -18.90 4.82
CA PRO A 378 -22.44 -17.52 4.87
C PRO A 378 -22.96 -17.06 3.51
N GLU A 379 -24.10 -16.37 3.50
CA GLU A 379 -24.62 -15.67 2.33
C GLU A 379 -23.96 -14.29 2.21
N ASN A 380 -23.77 -13.79 0.99
CA ASN A 380 -23.20 -12.46 0.71
C ASN A 380 -21.81 -12.23 1.35
N LEU A 381 -20.94 -13.25 1.34
CA LEU A 381 -19.58 -13.14 1.82
C LEU A 381 -18.82 -12.07 1.03
N GLN A 382 -18.26 -11.09 1.73
CA GLN A 382 -17.53 -9.97 1.17
C GLN A 382 -16.04 -10.11 1.48
N LEU A 383 -15.20 -9.50 0.63
CA LEU A 383 -13.76 -9.41 0.85
C LEU A 383 -13.41 -7.95 1.17
N SER A 384 -12.59 -7.75 2.19
CA SER A 384 -12.01 -6.45 2.52
C SER A 384 -10.51 -6.60 2.66
N ASP A 385 -9.81 -6.00 1.72
CA ASP A 385 -8.38 -5.80 1.75
C ASP A 385 -8.16 -4.28 1.72
N GLN A 386 -7.37 -3.77 2.64
CA GLN A 386 -7.11 -2.32 2.72
C GLN A 386 -6.49 -1.78 1.43
N GLN A 387 -5.67 -2.58 0.76
CA GLN A 387 -5.07 -2.21 -0.52
C GLN A 387 -6.16 -2.12 -1.59
N GLU A 388 -7.06 -3.10 -1.66
CA GLU A 388 -8.19 -3.08 -2.59
C GLU A 388 -9.11 -1.88 -2.35
N ILE A 389 -9.44 -1.56 -1.10
CA ILE A 389 -10.26 -0.39 -0.75
C ILE A 389 -9.57 0.91 -1.19
N LYS A 390 -8.27 1.04 -0.96
CA LYS A 390 -7.49 2.20 -1.41
C LYS A 390 -7.46 2.28 -2.94
N VAL A 391 -7.27 1.15 -3.63
CA VAL A 391 -7.31 1.05 -5.09
C VAL A 391 -8.68 1.46 -5.62
N GLN A 392 -9.78 0.93 -5.07
CA GLN A 392 -11.14 1.27 -5.49
C GLN A 392 -11.48 2.75 -5.26
N ARG A 393 -11.03 3.33 -4.13
CA ARG A 393 -11.18 4.77 -3.86
C ARG A 393 -10.41 5.61 -4.89
N LEU A 394 -9.18 5.22 -5.21
CA LEU A 394 -8.38 5.92 -6.22
C LEU A 394 -9.04 5.79 -7.59
N LEU A 395 -9.48 4.60 -7.99
CA LEU A 395 -10.22 4.38 -9.26
C LEU A 395 -11.47 5.26 -9.34
N LYS A 396 -12.28 5.32 -8.27
CA LYS A 396 -13.49 6.17 -8.22
C LYS A 396 -13.15 7.66 -8.31
N ARG A 397 -12.03 8.09 -7.75
CA ARG A 397 -11.55 9.48 -7.85
C ARG A 397 -11.08 9.83 -9.26
N LEU A 398 -10.34 8.92 -9.91
CA LEU A 398 -9.74 9.15 -11.23
C LEU A 398 -10.74 8.94 -12.36
N ASN A 399 -11.52 7.87 -12.31
CA ASN A 399 -12.51 7.54 -13.32
C ASN A 399 -13.81 8.31 -13.05
N LYS A 400 -13.83 9.56 -13.45
CA LYS A 400 -15.00 10.43 -13.28
C LYS A 400 -16.18 9.93 -14.13
N PRO A 401 -17.44 10.22 -13.74
CA PRO A 401 -18.60 9.89 -14.57
C PRO A 401 -18.45 10.43 -15.99
N ALA A 402 -18.63 9.57 -16.98
CA ALA A 402 -18.50 9.88 -18.40
C ALA A 402 -19.85 9.84 -19.11
N HIS A 403 -20.07 10.73 -20.07
CA HIS A 403 -21.25 10.70 -20.96
C HIS A 403 -21.20 9.54 -21.96
N LYS A 404 -19.99 9.15 -22.35
CA LYS A 404 -19.73 8.09 -23.35
C LYS A 404 -18.39 7.43 -23.02
N SER A 405 -18.26 6.14 -23.27
CA SER A 405 -16.99 5.42 -23.23
C SER A 405 -16.71 4.79 -24.59
N ILE A 406 -15.49 4.92 -25.08
CA ILE A 406 -15.05 4.42 -26.38
C ILE A 406 -13.98 3.36 -26.13
N LYS A 407 -14.20 2.12 -26.59
CA LYS A 407 -13.19 1.07 -26.57
C LYS A 407 -12.22 1.29 -27.71
N SER A 408 -10.94 1.37 -27.41
CA SER A 408 -9.85 1.49 -28.38
C SER A 408 -9.36 0.09 -28.81
N GLU A 409 -8.83 -0.02 -30.03
CA GLU A 409 -8.30 -1.30 -30.55
C GLU A 409 -7.09 -1.83 -29.75
N ASP A 410 -6.34 -0.96 -29.08
CA ASP A 410 -5.21 -1.30 -28.21
C ASP A 410 -5.63 -1.77 -26.80
N GLY A 411 -6.93 -1.91 -26.56
CA GLY A 411 -7.50 -2.36 -25.31
C GLY A 411 -7.73 -1.27 -24.26
N ASP A 412 -7.44 -0.01 -24.58
CA ASP A 412 -7.79 1.13 -23.73
C ASP A 412 -9.30 1.41 -23.77
N ILE A 413 -9.80 2.04 -22.73
CA ILE A 413 -11.12 2.64 -22.68
C ILE A 413 -10.93 4.15 -22.53
N ILE A 414 -11.51 4.92 -23.42
CA ILE A 414 -11.48 6.37 -23.38
C ILE A 414 -12.84 6.87 -22.92
N ASP A 415 -12.86 7.49 -21.76
CA ASP A 415 -14.05 8.08 -21.15
C ASP A 415 -14.20 9.54 -21.58
N CYS A 416 -15.34 9.89 -22.15
CA CYS A 416 -15.69 11.25 -22.49
C CYS A 416 -16.31 11.93 -21.25
N VAL A 417 -15.45 12.54 -20.44
CA VAL A 417 -15.81 13.15 -19.17
C VAL A 417 -16.24 14.61 -19.39
N PRO A 418 -17.31 15.10 -18.73
CA PRO A 418 -17.65 16.52 -18.79
C PRO A 418 -16.45 17.39 -18.43
N ILE A 419 -16.18 18.42 -19.23
CA ILE A 419 -14.99 19.26 -19.08
C ILE A 419 -14.87 19.89 -17.69
N THR A 420 -15.99 20.15 -17.01
CA THR A 420 -16.06 20.69 -15.66
C THR A 420 -15.80 19.65 -14.57
N ASN A 421 -15.78 18.35 -14.91
CA ASN A 421 -15.66 17.26 -13.94
C ASN A 421 -14.35 16.47 -14.09
N GLN A 422 -13.40 16.96 -14.85
CA GLN A 422 -12.12 16.28 -15.06
C GLN A 422 -11.25 16.23 -13.80
N PRO A 423 -10.35 15.23 -13.63
CA PRO A 423 -9.50 15.08 -12.45
C PRO A 423 -8.62 16.29 -12.09
N ALA A 424 -8.34 17.16 -13.06
CA ALA A 424 -7.59 18.40 -12.87
C ALA A 424 -8.09 19.22 -11.66
N PHE A 425 -9.41 19.28 -11.46
CA PHE A 425 -10.05 20.11 -10.42
C PHE A 425 -10.06 19.47 -9.02
N ASP A 426 -9.57 18.24 -8.88
CA ASP A 426 -9.32 17.65 -7.57
C ASP A 426 -8.13 18.32 -6.84
N HIS A 427 -7.33 19.12 -7.57
CA HIS A 427 -6.23 19.88 -6.96
C HIS A 427 -6.76 21.02 -6.09
N PRO A 428 -6.30 21.16 -4.82
CA PRO A 428 -6.81 22.19 -3.90
C PRO A 428 -6.78 23.60 -4.48
N LEU A 429 -5.73 23.98 -5.21
CA LEU A 429 -5.59 25.28 -5.86
C LEU A 429 -6.56 25.46 -7.05
N LEU A 430 -7.18 24.41 -7.57
CA LEU A 430 -8.03 24.46 -8.76
C LEU A 430 -9.53 24.32 -8.48
N LYS A 431 -9.96 24.18 -7.22
CA LYS A 431 -11.38 23.99 -6.84
C LYS A 431 -12.32 25.04 -7.45
N ASN A 432 -11.88 26.30 -7.54
CA ASN A 432 -12.66 27.41 -8.09
C ASN A 432 -12.03 27.97 -9.37
N HIS A 433 -11.31 27.13 -10.13
CA HIS A 433 -10.66 27.58 -11.36
C HIS A 433 -11.66 27.71 -12.50
N THR A 434 -11.71 28.89 -13.10
CA THR A 434 -12.51 29.13 -14.33
C THR A 434 -11.77 28.55 -15.51
N ILE A 435 -12.43 27.65 -16.25
CA ILE A 435 -11.84 26.99 -17.40
C ILE A 435 -11.68 28.00 -18.54
N GLN A 436 -10.47 28.07 -19.07
CA GLN A 436 -10.20 28.80 -20.29
C GLN A 436 -10.29 27.83 -21.49
N MET A 437 -11.19 28.06 -22.42
CA MET A 437 -11.38 27.17 -23.59
C MET A 437 -10.35 27.43 -24.69
N ARG A 438 -9.76 28.60 -24.71
CA ARG A 438 -8.73 29.02 -25.69
C ARG A 438 -7.73 29.97 -25.02
N PRO A 439 -6.48 29.97 -25.50
CA PRO A 439 -5.53 31.03 -25.16
C PRO A 439 -5.97 32.38 -25.69
N SER A 440 -5.52 33.46 -25.09
CA SER A 440 -5.82 34.83 -25.58
C SER A 440 -5.02 35.19 -26.82
N PHE A 441 -3.88 34.55 -27.03
CA PHE A 441 -3.04 34.70 -28.20
C PHE A 441 -2.24 33.45 -28.49
N VAL A 442 -1.78 33.28 -29.71
CA VAL A 442 -0.78 32.30 -30.15
C VAL A 442 0.47 33.08 -30.57
N PRO A 443 1.69 32.63 -30.16
CA PRO A 443 2.90 33.34 -30.57
C PRO A 443 3.04 33.53 -32.08
N GLU A 444 3.41 34.73 -32.50
CA GLU A 444 3.60 35.09 -33.90
C GLU A 444 5.02 34.80 -34.39
N GLY A 445 5.19 34.61 -35.68
CA GLY A 445 6.48 34.32 -36.31
C GLY A 445 6.84 32.84 -36.33
N GLY A 446 8.03 32.56 -36.76
CA GLY A 446 8.55 31.19 -36.90
C GLY A 446 8.12 30.49 -38.20
N SER A 447 8.63 29.26 -38.33
CA SER A 447 8.37 28.47 -39.56
C SER A 447 6.93 27.94 -39.59
N THR A 448 6.24 28.18 -40.73
CA THR A 448 4.88 27.64 -40.96
C THR A 448 4.91 26.13 -41.13
N HIS A 449 3.98 25.43 -40.46
CA HIS A 449 3.76 24.02 -40.76
C HIS A 449 3.12 23.88 -42.15
N THR A 450 3.62 22.94 -42.94
CA THR A 450 2.92 22.58 -44.19
C THR A 450 1.63 21.84 -43.84
N LYS A 451 0.50 22.20 -44.50
CA LYS A 451 -0.83 21.60 -44.27
C LYS A 451 -0.84 20.05 -44.32
N ASN A 452 0.16 19.43 -44.91
CA ASN A 452 0.29 17.97 -45.01
C ASN A 452 0.80 17.29 -43.72
N GLU A 453 1.47 18.02 -42.83
CA GLU A 453 1.99 17.45 -41.56
C GLU A 453 0.89 17.36 -40.48
N ALA A 454 -0.11 18.24 -40.53
CA ALA A 454 -1.21 18.27 -39.58
C ALA A 454 -2.25 17.13 -39.74
N LYS A 455 -2.26 16.44 -40.89
CA LYS A 455 -3.26 15.39 -41.20
C LYS A 455 -2.96 14.02 -40.52
N ALA A 456 -1.83 13.84 -39.88
CA ALA A 456 -1.34 12.54 -39.44
C ALA A 456 -1.51 12.26 -37.94
N ILE A 457 -2.08 13.19 -37.16
CA ILE A 457 -2.18 13.02 -35.69
C ILE A 457 -3.48 12.28 -35.35
N THR A 458 -3.45 10.96 -35.48
CA THR A 458 -4.61 10.12 -35.16
C THR A 458 -4.22 9.16 -34.07
N GLN A 459 -4.84 9.28 -32.88
CA GLN A 459 -4.73 8.30 -31.83
C GLN A 459 -5.58 7.07 -32.13
N VAL A 460 -5.18 5.90 -31.67
CA VAL A 460 -5.81 4.62 -32.08
C VAL A 460 -7.31 4.59 -31.77
N TRP A 461 -7.74 5.19 -30.67
CA TRP A 461 -9.15 5.21 -30.25
C TRP A 461 -10.09 5.96 -31.21
N HIS A 462 -9.58 6.87 -32.09
CA HIS A 462 -10.40 7.62 -33.02
C HIS A 462 -11.13 6.72 -34.02
N LYS A 463 -10.61 5.53 -34.31
CA LYS A 463 -11.26 4.58 -35.22
C LYS A 463 -12.65 4.15 -34.73
N ASN A 464 -12.88 4.18 -33.44
CA ASN A 464 -14.10 3.68 -32.81
C ASN A 464 -15.04 4.80 -32.33
N GLY A 465 -14.71 6.05 -32.60
CA GLY A 465 -15.59 7.19 -32.35
C GLY A 465 -14.90 8.46 -31.90
N VAL A 466 -15.73 9.42 -31.51
CA VAL A 466 -15.32 10.75 -31.02
C VAL A 466 -16.09 11.08 -29.74
N CYS A 467 -15.51 11.93 -28.90
CA CYS A 467 -16.18 12.46 -27.72
C CYS A 467 -17.20 13.56 -28.09
N PRO A 468 -18.36 13.62 -27.39
CA PRO A 468 -19.34 14.70 -27.55
C PRO A 468 -18.78 16.08 -27.19
N ASP A 469 -19.47 17.14 -27.63
CA ASP A 469 -19.14 18.50 -27.21
C ASP A 469 -19.21 18.67 -25.70
N ASN A 470 -18.43 19.59 -25.14
CA ASN A 470 -18.30 19.85 -23.71
C ASN A 470 -17.77 18.66 -22.90
N THR A 471 -17.13 17.67 -23.54
CA THR A 471 -16.42 16.58 -22.87
C THR A 471 -14.96 16.50 -23.30
N VAL A 472 -14.13 15.90 -22.46
CA VAL A 472 -12.71 15.63 -22.76
C VAL A 472 -12.45 14.13 -22.70
N PRO A 473 -11.68 13.57 -23.65
CA PRO A 473 -11.31 12.16 -23.64
C PRO A 473 -10.25 11.90 -22.58
N ILE A 474 -10.55 11.02 -21.63
CA ILE A 474 -9.63 10.59 -20.57
C ILE A 474 -9.47 9.08 -20.64
N ARG A 475 -8.23 8.59 -20.68
CA ARG A 475 -7.94 7.15 -20.60
C ARG A 475 -8.38 6.64 -19.24
N ARG A 476 -9.29 5.65 -19.22
CA ARG A 476 -9.73 5.02 -17.97
C ARG A 476 -8.57 4.34 -17.28
N THR A 477 -8.36 4.67 -16.02
CA THR A 477 -7.41 3.98 -15.17
C THR A 477 -7.97 2.61 -14.78
N LYS A 478 -7.22 1.55 -15.01
CA LYS A 478 -7.58 0.18 -14.63
C LYS A 478 -6.96 -0.15 -13.26
N LYS A 479 -7.50 -1.15 -12.57
CA LYS A 479 -6.93 -1.67 -11.31
C LYS A 479 -5.47 -2.08 -11.49
N GLU A 480 -5.17 -2.76 -12.59
CA GLU A 480 -3.84 -3.24 -12.95
C GLU A 480 -2.84 -2.09 -13.14
N ASP A 481 -3.29 -0.92 -13.61
CA ASP A 481 -2.44 0.27 -13.74
C ASP A 481 -1.92 0.73 -12.37
N ILE A 482 -2.80 0.75 -11.36
CA ILE A 482 -2.44 1.14 -9.99
C ILE A 482 -1.55 0.08 -9.34
N LEU A 483 -1.83 -1.21 -9.55
CA LEU A 483 -1.06 -2.30 -8.97
C LEU A 483 0.35 -2.43 -9.55
N ARG A 484 0.62 -1.91 -10.77
CA ARG A 484 1.97 -1.82 -11.33
C ARG A 484 2.81 -0.71 -10.72
N ALA A 485 2.20 0.29 -10.08
CA ALA A 485 2.94 1.34 -9.37
C ALA A 485 3.59 0.78 -8.10
N LYS A 486 4.71 1.38 -7.66
CA LYS A 486 5.40 0.98 -6.42
C LYS A 486 4.50 1.08 -5.19
N SER A 487 3.61 2.06 -5.16
CA SER A 487 2.57 2.24 -4.14
C SER A 487 1.39 3.00 -4.75
N ILE A 488 0.25 2.93 -4.10
CA ILE A 488 -0.96 3.66 -4.50
C ILE A 488 -0.72 5.18 -4.48
N GLU A 489 0.05 5.66 -3.50
CA GLU A 489 0.40 7.07 -3.31
C GLU A 489 1.36 7.60 -4.38
N SER A 490 2.17 6.71 -4.96
CA SER A 490 3.12 7.03 -6.03
C SER A 490 2.51 6.91 -7.43
N PHE A 491 1.27 6.40 -7.56
CA PHE A 491 0.60 6.27 -8.85
C PHE A 491 0.51 7.61 -9.59
N GLY A 492 0.91 7.64 -10.84
CA GLY A 492 0.91 8.85 -11.67
C GLY A 492 2.01 9.87 -11.36
N LYS A 493 2.94 9.54 -10.45
CA LYS A 493 4.07 10.42 -10.10
C LYS A 493 5.40 9.84 -10.59
N LYS A 494 6.35 10.71 -10.94
CA LYS A 494 7.76 10.32 -11.08
C LYS A 494 8.36 10.12 -9.70
N THR A 495 9.24 9.12 -9.55
CA THR A 495 9.93 8.90 -8.27
C THR A 495 11.12 9.85 -8.15
N HIS A 496 11.39 10.32 -6.95
CA HIS A 496 12.40 11.30 -6.52
C HIS A 496 13.83 11.21 -7.13
N ARG A 497 14.14 10.17 -7.87
CA ARG A 497 15.48 9.92 -8.41
C ARG A 497 15.60 10.20 -9.91
N SER A 498 14.61 10.88 -10.51
CA SER A 498 14.48 10.99 -11.97
C SER A 498 15.10 12.24 -12.59
N PHE A 499 15.67 13.15 -11.84
CA PHE A 499 16.26 14.36 -12.39
C PHE A 499 17.72 14.50 -11.98
N GLY A 500 18.63 14.27 -12.93
CA GLY A 500 19.98 14.78 -12.80
C GLY A 500 19.90 16.31 -12.90
N LYS A 501 20.49 17.04 -11.96
CA LYS A 501 20.67 18.50 -12.09
C LYS A 501 21.18 18.80 -13.51
N GLY A 502 20.36 19.42 -14.32
CA GLY A 502 20.61 19.67 -15.75
C GLY A 502 21.80 20.54 -16.08
N THR A 503 22.68 20.79 -15.12
CA THR A 503 23.88 21.58 -15.34
C THR A 503 25.14 20.96 -14.80
N HIS A 504 25.12 20.00 -13.87
CA HIS A 504 26.37 19.44 -13.37
C HIS A 504 26.24 18.05 -12.77
N GLN A 505 26.81 17.07 -13.50
CA GLN A 505 27.54 15.91 -13.03
C GLN A 505 26.82 14.82 -12.23
N ASN A 506 26.71 13.66 -12.94
CA ASN A 506 27.00 12.33 -12.39
C ASN A 506 26.35 11.99 -11.05
N ASN A 507 25.09 11.59 -11.08
CA ASN A 507 24.61 10.63 -10.11
C ASN A 507 24.31 9.29 -10.84
N PRO A 508 25.27 8.37 -10.98
CA PRO A 508 25.10 7.09 -11.66
C PRO A 508 24.10 6.16 -10.97
N GLY A 509 23.58 6.55 -9.80
CA GLY A 509 22.74 5.70 -8.95
C GLY A 509 21.26 5.60 -9.31
N ALA A 510 20.76 6.39 -10.28
CA ALA A 510 19.33 6.38 -10.64
C ALA A 510 19.01 5.63 -11.94
N GLY A 511 20.01 5.29 -12.76
CA GLY A 511 19.86 4.60 -14.04
C GLY A 511 19.24 5.43 -15.16
N HIS A 512 19.09 6.76 -15.01
CA HIS A 512 18.58 7.64 -16.05
C HIS A 512 19.71 8.05 -17.00
N GLU A 513 19.48 7.89 -18.30
CA GLU A 513 20.44 8.28 -19.34
C GLU A 513 19.75 9.18 -20.38
N TYR A 514 20.50 10.19 -20.81
CA TYR A 514 19.98 11.30 -21.62
C TYR A 514 20.80 11.47 -22.90
N ALA A 515 20.10 11.87 -23.97
CA ALA A 515 20.69 12.47 -25.16
C ALA A 515 19.85 13.69 -25.53
N ILE A 516 20.26 14.87 -25.07
CA ILE A 516 19.48 16.10 -25.06
C ILE A 516 20.21 17.29 -25.65
N MET A 517 19.46 18.19 -26.29
CA MET A 517 19.88 19.51 -26.70
C MET A 517 19.42 20.53 -25.68
N ASN A 518 20.33 21.33 -25.16
CA ASN A 518 20.03 22.35 -24.16
C ASN A 518 20.06 23.75 -24.76
N SER A 519 19.12 24.61 -24.31
CA SER A 519 19.26 26.05 -24.46
C SER A 519 20.23 26.60 -23.39
N ARG A 520 20.79 27.77 -23.62
CA ARG A 520 21.44 28.56 -22.56
C ARG A 520 20.38 29.05 -21.57
N ASP A 521 20.82 29.41 -20.36
CA ASP A 521 19.97 30.08 -19.41
C ASP A 521 19.43 31.39 -19.99
N GLY A 522 18.13 31.63 -19.82
CA GLY A 522 17.43 32.76 -20.44
C GLY A 522 16.03 32.99 -19.88
N ASN A 523 15.26 33.78 -20.59
CA ASN A 523 13.85 34.06 -20.29
C ASN A 523 13.00 33.49 -21.41
N TYR A 524 12.35 32.36 -21.15
CA TYR A 524 11.55 31.63 -22.12
C TYR A 524 10.07 31.62 -21.73
N TYR A 525 9.23 31.99 -22.64
CA TYR A 525 7.76 31.98 -22.48
C TYR A 525 7.10 30.87 -23.29
N GLY A 526 7.89 29.96 -23.83
CA GLY A 526 7.44 28.79 -24.56
C GLY A 526 8.48 28.18 -25.48
N THR A 527 8.09 27.11 -26.12
CA THR A 527 8.89 26.41 -27.14
C THR A 527 8.03 25.71 -28.15
N LYS A 528 8.49 25.70 -29.41
CA LYS A 528 7.87 25.02 -30.56
C LYS A 528 8.88 24.08 -31.20
N PHE A 529 8.45 22.91 -31.61
CA PHE A 529 9.31 21.87 -32.19
C PHE A 529 8.48 20.79 -32.86
N VAL A 530 9.14 19.90 -33.61
CA VAL A 530 8.56 18.67 -34.15
C VAL A 530 9.38 17.47 -33.64
N ILE A 531 8.72 16.51 -32.98
CA ILE A 531 9.31 15.24 -32.51
C ILE A 531 9.12 14.17 -33.58
N ASN A 532 10.18 13.46 -33.95
CA ASN A 532 10.10 12.26 -34.78
C ASN A 532 9.48 11.10 -33.98
N MET A 533 8.45 10.48 -34.57
CA MET A 533 7.62 9.48 -33.85
C MET A 533 8.17 8.08 -34.07
N TRP A 534 8.92 7.57 -33.13
CA TRP A 534 9.42 6.17 -33.07
C TRP A 534 8.80 5.42 -31.93
N ARG A 535 8.71 4.10 -32.07
CA ARG A 535 8.33 3.19 -30.98
C ARG A 535 9.57 2.41 -30.56
N PRO A 536 10.33 2.92 -29.59
CA PRO A 536 11.52 2.24 -29.05
C PRO A 536 11.16 0.90 -28.41
N GLU A 537 12.07 -0.07 -28.48
CA GLU A 537 11.96 -1.28 -27.69
C GLU A 537 12.40 -1.03 -26.25
N VAL A 538 11.66 -1.56 -25.28
CA VAL A 538 11.96 -1.47 -23.85
C VAL A 538 12.24 -2.88 -23.34
N GLU A 539 13.46 -3.14 -22.85
CA GLU A 539 13.92 -4.50 -22.53
C GLU A 539 13.22 -5.11 -21.33
N VAL A 540 12.99 -4.32 -20.27
CA VAL A 540 12.30 -4.83 -19.06
C VAL A 540 11.16 -3.90 -18.65
N PRO A 541 10.08 -4.45 -18.05
CA PRO A 541 8.85 -3.68 -17.79
C PRO A 541 9.01 -2.48 -16.87
N ASN A 542 10.05 -2.41 -16.04
CA ASN A 542 10.33 -1.29 -15.13
C ASN A 542 11.28 -0.23 -15.72
N GLU A 543 11.58 -0.32 -17.01
CA GLU A 543 12.25 0.70 -17.80
C GLU A 543 11.26 1.49 -18.64
N PHE A 544 11.74 2.59 -19.21
CA PHE A 544 11.02 3.39 -20.21
C PHE A 544 11.98 4.03 -21.20
N SER A 545 11.43 4.43 -22.32
CA SER A 545 12.11 5.31 -23.28
C SER A 545 11.16 6.41 -23.71
N LEU A 546 11.64 7.65 -23.73
CA LEU A 546 10.85 8.82 -24.09
C LEU A 546 11.62 9.80 -24.95
N ALA A 547 10.86 10.66 -25.66
CA ALA A 547 11.29 11.84 -26.38
C ALA A 547 10.42 13.01 -25.94
N GLN A 548 11.01 14.06 -25.40
CA GLN A 548 10.24 15.16 -24.80
C GLN A 548 10.96 16.51 -24.85
N THR A 549 10.22 17.56 -24.51
CA THR A 549 10.78 18.84 -24.06
C THR A 549 10.61 19.00 -22.56
N TRP A 550 11.54 19.69 -21.94
CA TRP A 550 11.47 20.21 -20.58
C TRP A 550 11.50 21.74 -20.62
N LEU A 551 10.51 22.36 -19.99
CA LEU A 551 10.54 23.76 -19.60
C LEU A 551 10.75 23.81 -18.11
N SER A 552 11.85 24.39 -17.65
CA SER A 552 12.19 24.41 -16.23
C SER A 552 12.56 25.80 -15.71
N SER A 553 12.31 26.03 -14.42
CA SER A 553 12.68 27.22 -13.69
C SER A 553 12.90 26.88 -12.21
N GLY A 554 13.71 27.67 -11.48
CA GLY A 554 14.07 27.43 -10.10
C GLY A 554 15.35 26.65 -9.95
N ASP A 555 15.78 26.45 -8.71
CA ASP A 555 16.98 25.72 -8.35
C ASP A 555 16.77 24.84 -7.10
N GLY A 556 17.64 23.85 -6.91
CA GLY A 556 17.55 22.94 -5.76
C GLY A 556 16.20 22.22 -5.68
N TYR A 557 15.54 22.30 -4.52
CA TYR A 557 14.23 21.70 -4.27
C TYR A 557 13.04 22.52 -4.81
N ASP A 558 13.29 23.75 -5.29
CA ASP A 558 12.28 24.63 -5.86
C ASP A 558 12.18 24.54 -7.39
N ILE A 559 12.83 23.55 -8.00
CA ILE A 559 12.74 23.32 -9.43
C ILE A 559 11.30 22.97 -9.80
N ASN A 560 10.75 23.77 -10.72
CA ASN A 560 9.49 23.49 -11.39
C ASN A 560 9.76 22.98 -12.80
N THR A 561 8.99 22.00 -13.28
CA THR A 561 9.03 21.52 -14.66
C THR A 561 7.65 21.41 -15.30
N ILE A 562 7.62 21.65 -16.59
CA ILE A 562 6.56 21.24 -17.51
C ILE A 562 7.22 20.37 -18.56
N GLU A 563 6.65 19.19 -18.80
CA GLU A 563 7.19 18.19 -19.69
C GLU A 563 6.10 17.69 -20.63
N ALA A 564 6.40 17.55 -21.90
CA ALA A 564 5.48 16.97 -22.88
C ALA A 564 6.24 16.29 -24.01
N GLY A 565 5.70 15.16 -24.49
CA GLY A 565 6.33 14.39 -25.54
C GLY A 565 5.70 13.04 -25.76
N LEU A 566 6.52 12.11 -26.20
CA LEU A 566 6.16 10.75 -26.54
C LEU A 566 6.92 9.77 -25.66
N GLN A 567 6.28 8.68 -25.22
CA GLN A 567 6.93 7.66 -24.42
C GLN A 567 6.42 6.25 -24.68
N VAL A 568 7.30 5.27 -24.45
CA VAL A 568 6.95 3.87 -24.22
C VAL A 568 7.30 3.58 -22.76
N CYS A 569 6.29 3.24 -21.95
CA CYS A 569 6.43 3.07 -20.51
C CYS A 569 5.53 1.91 -20.00
N PRO A 570 6.03 0.65 -20.05
CA PRO A 570 5.22 -0.53 -19.70
C PRO A 570 4.71 -0.50 -18.26
N VAL A 571 5.50 0.01 -17.31
CA VAL A 571 5.06 0.11 -15.91
C VAL A 571 3.85 1.02 -15.73
N LEU A 572 3.74 2.08 -16.52
CA LEU A 572 2.62 3.03 -16.42
C LEU A 572 1.37 2.55 -17.16
N TYR A 573 1.53 1.98 -18.36
CA TYR A 573 0.42 1.67 -19.25
C TYR A 573 0.09 0.19 -19.39
N GLY A 574 1.03 -0.72 -19.06
CA GLY A 574 0.87 -2.17 -19.21
C GLY A 574 1.12 -2.68 -20.62
N ASP A 575 1.64 -1.85 -21.52
CA ASP A 575 1.98 -2.19 -22.89
C ASP A 575 3.20 -1.41 -23.40
N ASN A 576 3.66 -1.73 -24.63
CA ASN A 576 4.78 -1.11 -25.31
C ASN A 576 4.33 -0.18 -26.46
N ASN A 577 3.14 0.41 -26.37
CA ASN A 577 2.67 1.35 -27.37
C ASN A 577 3.33 2.71 -27.20
N LEU A 578 3.57 3.41 -28.33
CA LEU A 578 4.00 4.80 -28.31
C LEU A 578 2.84 5.68 -27.88
N ARG A 579 3.00 6.46 -26.81
CA ARG A 579 1.92 7.26 -26.22
C ARG A 579 2.31 8.73 -26.05
N LEU A 580 1.33 9.62 -26.25
CA LEU A 580 1.45 11.01 -25.83
C LEU A 580 1.49 11.08 -24.31
N PHE A 581 2.37 11.89 -23.76
CA PHE A 581 2.31 12.19 -22.34
C PHE A 581 2.57 13.66 -22.03
N VAL A 582 2.04 14.08 -20.89
CA VAL A 582 2.33 15.35 -20.23
C VAL A 582 2.69 15.09 -18.78
N TYR A 583 3.56 15.91 -18.23
CA TYR A 583 3.95 15.86 -16.81
C TYR A 583 4.23 17.26 -16.29
N TRP A 584 4.12 17.44 -14.98
CA TRP A 584 4.51 18.69 -14.31
C TRP A 584 4.97 18.41 -12.88
N THR A 585 5.79 19.29 -12.30
CA THR A 585 6.13 19.33 -10.87
C THR A 585 6.45 20.78 -10.48
N SER A 586 6.24 21.10 -9.20
CA SER A 586 6.58 22.42 -8.63
C SER A 586 7.51 22.32 -7.40
N ASP A 587 8.06 21.14 -7.12
CA ASP A 587 8.86 20.87 -5.93
C ASP A 587 9.95 19.81 -6.18
N TYR A 588 10.54 19.79 -7.37
CA TYR A 588 11.58 18.82 -7.73
C TYR A 588 11.13 17.36 -7.56
N TYR A 589 9.92 17.02 -7.98
CA TYR A 589 9.33 15.66 -7.92
C TYR A 589 9.18 15.10 -6.49
N GLN A 590 9.12 15.92 -5.45
CA GLN A 590 9.03 15.43 -4.07
C GLN A 590 7.61 14.97 -3.73
N SER A 591 6.64 15.85 -3.82
CA SER A 591 5.25 15.59 -3.47
C SER A 591 4.28 15.96 -4.58
N THR A 592 4.62 16.99 -5.38
CA THR A 592 3.81 17.43 -6.51
C THR A 592 4.16 16.66 -7.78
N GLY A 593 3.29 16.76 -8.76
CA GLY A 593 3.51 16.20 -10.08
C GLY A 593 2.47 15.18 -10.49
N CYS A 594 2.26 15.11 -11.81
CA CYS A 594 1.26 14.24 -12.38
C CYS A 594 1.55 13.89 -13.82
N TYR A 595 1.43 12.59 -14.14
CA TYR A 595 1.34 12.11 -15.53
C TYR A 595 -0.08 12.25 -16.04
N ASN A 596 -0.23 12.90 -17.16
CA ASN A 596 -1.48 12.98 -17.91
C ASN A 596 -2.65 13.49 -17.03
N ASN A 597 -3.76 12.73 -17.06
CA ASN A 597 -4.92 12.94 -16.20
C ASN A 597 -4.98 11.86 -15.07
N GLY A 598 -3.89 11.16 -14.81
CA GLY A 598 -3.75 10.16 -13.74
C GLY A 598 -3.73 10.75 -12.34
N CYS A 599 -3.72 12.05 -12.20
CA CYS A 599 -3.90 12.85 -10.99
C CYS A 599 -4.29 14.28 -11.39
N SER A 600 -4.24 15.24 -10.48
CA SER A 600 -4.72 16.60 -10.72
C SER A 600 -3.63 17.53 -11.26
N GLY A 601 -4.03 18.60 -11.95
CA GLY A 601 -3.15 19.71 -12.39
C GLY A 601 -3.36 20.15 -13.83
N PHE A 602 -3.17 19.28 -14.83
CA PHE A 602 -3.36 19.62 -16.23
C PHE A 602 -4.85 19.74 -16.57
N VAL A 603 -5.30 20.90 -17.06
CA VAL A 603 -6.67 21.16 -17.48
C VAL A 603 -6.78 20.89 -18.99
N GLN A 604 -7.46 19.83 -19.34
CA GLN A 604 -7.68 19.45 -20.75
C GLN A 604 -8.87 20.22 -21.35
N THR A 605 -8.73 20.68 -22.61
CA THR A 605 -9.78 21.38 -23.32
C THR A 605 -10.14 20.69 -24.65
N SER A 606 -9.25 19.89 -25.19
CA SER A 606 -9.49 19.12 -26.42
C SER A 606 -10.49 17.98 -26.20
N LYS A 607 -11.43 17.85 -27.14
CA LYS A 607 -12.29 16.65 -27.24
C LYS A 607 -11.73 15.59 -28.20
N VAL A 608 -10.56 15.84 -28.80
CA VAL A 608 -9.94 15.00 -29.82
C VAL A 608 -8.68 14.31 -29.32
N ILE A 609 -7.79 14.99 -28.62
CA ILE A 609 -6.52 14.45 -28.17
C ILE A 609 -6.59 14.13 -26.69
N THR A 610 -6.19 12.89 -26.33
CA THR A 610 -6.07 12.46 -24.91
C THR A 610 -4.61 12.25 -24.53
N PRO A 611 -4.12 12.92 -23.47
CA PRO A 611 -2.86 12.51 -22.81
C PRO A 611 -2.92 11.06 -22.34
N GLY A 612 -1.87 10.28 -22.60
CA GLY A 612 -1.84 8.83 -22.38
C GLY A 612 -2.37 8.00 -23.56
N GLY A 613 -2.97 8.61 -24.56
CA GLY A 613 -3.47 7.90 -25.75
C GLY A 613 -2.34 7.46 -26.69
N SER A 614 -2.48 6.27 -27.26
CA SER A 614 -1.51 5.66 -28.16
C SER A 614 -1.63 6.11 -29.58
N PHE A 615 -0.54 5.99 -30.32
CA PHE A 615 -0.46 6.27 -31.77
C PHE A 615 -0.22 4.98 -32.57
N SER A 616 -0.90 4.81 -33.67
CA SER A 616 -0.69 3.71 -34.62
C SER A 616 0.36 3.99 -35.69
N GLN A 617 0.56 5.28 -36.00
CA GLN A 617 1.51 5.71 -37.02
C GLN A 617 2.84 6.03 -36.36
N VAL A 618 3.87 5.25 -36.70
CA VAL A 618 5.25 5.40 -36.22
C VAL A 618 6.21 5.34 -37.39
N SER A 619 7.33 6.03 -37.27
CA SER A 619 8.41 6.06 -38.27
C SER A 619 9.02 4.67 -38.42
N GLN A 620 9.55 4.39 -39.61
CA GLN A 620 10.19 3.13 -39.95
C GLN A 620 11.62 3.36 -40.39
N TYR A 621 12.50 2.45 -40.03
CA TYR A 621 13.89 2.49 -40.48
C TYR A 621 13.98 2.44 -42.00
N ASP A 622 14.67 3.44 -42.54
CA ASP A 622 14.82 3.71 -43.98
C ASP A 622 13.50 3.84 -44.78
N GLY A 623 12.39 4.00 -44.04
CA GLY A 623 11.02 4.07 -44.56
C GLY A 623 10.32 5.41 -44.29
N ALA A 624 8.99 5.33 -44.10
CA ALA A 624 8.15 6.48 -43.83
C ALA A 624 8.54 7.14 -42.48
N GLN A 625 8.55 8.48 -42.49
CA GLN A 625 8.84 9.28 -41.30
C GLN A 625 7.65 10.11 -40.88
N TYR A 626 7.30 10.04 -39.61
CA TYR A 626 6.21 10.79 -39.00
C TYR A 626 6.74 11.76 -37.98
N GLY A 627 6.21 12.95 -37.91
CA GLY A 627 6.59 13.98 -36.95
C GLY A 627 5.39 14.55 -36.22
N LEU A 628 5.48 14.76 -34.93
CA LEU A 628 4.47 15.36 -34.06
C LEU A 628 4.84 16.82 -33.79
N PRO A 629 4.15 17.81 -34.37
CA PRO A 629 4.37 19.22 -34.07
C PRO A 629 3.79 19.56 -32.70
N MET A 630 4.58 20.21 -31.84
CA MET A 630 4.16 20.64 -30.50
C MET A 630 4.56 22.10 -30.27
N LEU A 631 3.68 22.83 -29.57
CA LEU A 631 3.92 24.17 -29.07
C LEU A 631 3.44 24.27 -27.64
N ILE A 632 4.33 24.69 -26.76
CA ILE A 632 4.00 25.04 -25.37
C ILE A 632 4.30 26.52 -25.21
N TRP A 633 3.33 27.29 -24.69
CA TRP A 633 3.56 28.73 -24.46
C TRP A 633 2.72 29.25 -23.32
N LYS A 634 3.13 30.37 -22.80
CA LYS A 634 2.44 31.06 -21.71
C LYS A 634 1.47 32.08 -22.24
N SER A 635 0.19 31.93 -21.91
CA SER A 635 -0.87 32.91 -22.25
C SER A 635 -1.82 33.09 -21.08
N ASN A 636 -2.11 34.35 -20.72
CA ASN A 636 -2.95 34.71 -19.55
C ASN A 636 -2.55 33.97 -18.26
N GLY A 637 -1.25 33.92 -17.98
CA GLY A 637 -0.73 33.28 -16.78
C GLY A 637 -0.73 31.74 -16.78
N ASN A 638 -1.26 31.08 -17.82
CA ASN A 638 -1.32 29.64 -17.95
C ASN A 638 -0.36 29.13 -19.05
N TRP A 639 0.17 27.92 -18.88
CA TRP A 639 1.02 27.27 -19.87
C TRP A 639 0.19 26.37 -20.77
N TRP A 640 -0.04 26.80 -22.02
CA TRP A 640 -0.83 26.09 -23.01
C TRP A 640 -0.03 25.04 -23.77
N LEU A 641 -0.67 23.95 -24.14
CA LEU A 641 -0.14 22.92 -25.03
C LEU A 641 -1.00 22.80 -26.28
N MET A 642 -0.37 22.93 -27.45
CA MET A 642 -0.97 22.70 -28.76
C MET A 642 -0.21 21.59 -29.47
N ILE A 643 -0.91 20.65 -30.10
CA ILE A 643 -0.36 19.57 -30.92
C ILE A 643 -0.99 19.65 -32.30
N GLY A 644 -0.14 19.85 -33.33
CA GLY A 644 -0.64 20.20 -34.63
C GLY A 644 -1.37 21.56 -34.57
N GLU A 645 -2.69 21.55 -34.85
CA GLU A 645 -3.56 22.72 -34.74
C GLU A 645 -4.54 22.63 -33.56
N GLU A 646 -4.45 21.57 -32.73
CA GLU A 646 -5.39 21.32 -31.68
C GLU A 646 -4.85 21.80 -30.29
N TYR A 647 -5.64 22.63 -29.61
CA TYR A 647 -5.37 23.03 -28.23
C TYR A 647 -5.71 21.89 -27.28
N VAL A 648 -4.70 21.20 -26.81
CA VAL A 648 -4.89 20.02 -25.93
C VAL A 648 -5.39 20.43 -24.54
N GLY A 649 -4.82 21.50 -23.98
CA GLY A 649 -5.14 22.03 -22.69
C GLY A 649 -4.01 22.91 -22.14
N TYR A 650 -3.99 23.08 -20.80
CA TYR A 650 -3.01 23.96 -20.17
C TYR A 650 -2.71 23.54 -18.72
N TRP A 651 -1.55 23.92 -18.24
CA TRP A 651 -1.19 23.93 -16.83
C TRP A 651 -1.48 25.32 -16.25
N PRO A 652 -2.39 25.47 -15.27
CA PRO A 652 -2.61 26.75 -14.59
C PRO A 652 -1.33 27.26 -13.92
N GLY A 653 -0.96 28.50 -14.18
CA GLY A 653 0.28 29.08 -13.66
C GLY A 653 0.37 29.11 -12.14
N LYS A 654 -0.78 29.11 -11.46
CA LYS A 654 -0.86 29.03 -9.98
C LYS A 654 -0.42 27.69 -9.38
N LEU A 655 -0.19 26.65 -10.21
CA LEU A 655 0.43 25.39 -9.78
C LEU A 655 1.92 25.55 -9.49
N PHE A 656 2.54 26.58 -10.03
CA PHE A 656 4.00 26.77 -10.02
C PHE A 656 4.42 27.95 -9.18
N THR A 657 5.60 27.85 -8.62
CA THR A 657 6.34 28.96 -8.00
C THR A 657 7.14 29.70 -9.07
N SER A 658 8.30 29.22 -9.42
CA SER A 658 9.24 29.86 -10.37
C SER A 658 8.74 29.84 -11.84
N LEU A 659 8.14 28.74 -12.33
CA LEU A 659 7.50 28.69 -13.63
C LEU A 659 6.20 29.51 -13.72
N GLY A 660 5.67 29.96 -12.59
CA GLY A 660 4.56 30.90 -12.57
C GLY A 660 4.84 32.19 -13.33
N ASP A 661 6.10 32.61 -13.45
CA ASP A 661 6.56 33.75 -14.25
C ASP A 661 7.04 33.32 -15.64
N ARG A 662 8.13 32.55 -15.73
CA ARG A 662 8.78 32.11 -16.97
C ARG A 662 9.62 30.88 -16.78
N ALA A 663 10.03 30.24 -17.86
CA ALA A 663 11.09 29.25 -17.85
C ALA A 663 12.48 29.90 -17.96
N THR A 664 13.45 29.34 -17.27
CA THR A 664 14.86 29.76 -17.37
C THR A 664 15.65 28.86 -18.30
N THR A 665 15.19 27.64 -18.52
CA THR A 665 15.85 26.65 -19.37
C THR A 665 14.82 25.90 -20.20
N VAL A 666 15.19 25.60 -21.45
CA VAL A 666 14.43 24.72 -22.35
C VAL A 666 15.38 23.63 -22.84
N GLN A 667 14.91 22.39 -22.77
CA GLN A 667 15.66 21.22 -23.23
C GLN A 667 14.77 20.36 -24.13
N TRP A 668 15.37 19.64 -25.08
CA TRP A 668 14.71 18.71 -25.98
C TRP A 668 15.56 17.46 -26.13
N GLY A 669 14.96 16.27 -26.21
CA GLY A 669 15.69 15.05 -26.48
C GLY A 669 15.09 13.80 -25.92
N GLY A 670 15.93 12.76 -25.81
CA GLY A 670 15.57 11.44 -25.29
C GLY A 670 16.05 11.20 -23.89
N GLU A 671 15.30 10.37 -23.18
CA GLU A 671 15.64 9.83 -21.86
C GLU A 671 15.23 8.36 -21.81
N ILE A 672 16.09 7.53 -21.22
CA ILE A 672 15.78 6.15 -20.85
C ILE A 672 16.08 5.90 -19.38
N VAL A 673 15.54 4.82 -18.85
CA VAL A 673 15.97 4.29 -17.55
C VAL A 673 16.57 2.90 -17.72
N ASN A 674 17.83 2.76 -17.31
CA ASN A 674 18.54 1.50 -17.23
C ASN A 674 18.36 0.90 -15.83
N ARG A 675 17.67 -0.23 -15.70
CA ARG A 675 17.43 -0.94 -14.44
C ARG A 675 18.26 -2.21 -14.29
N ARG A 676 19.23 -2.43 -15.17
CA ARG A 676 20.13 -3.58 -15.06
C ARG A 676 21.13 -3.37 -13.93
N THR A 677 21.27 -4.38 -13.06
CA THR A 677 22.12 -4.31 -11.85
C THR A 677 23.40 -5.14 -11.94
N ASN A 678 23.55 -5.96 -13.00
CA ASN A 678 24.60 -6.99 -13.07
C ASN A 678 25.81 -6.56 -13.92
N GLY A 679 26.12 -5.27 -13.98
CA GLY A 679 27.26 -4.76 -14.76
C GLY A 679 27.07 -4.81 -16.28
N ARG A 680 25.86 -5.15 -16.76
CA ARG A 680 25.48 -5.06 -18.16
C ARG A 680 24.52 -3.90 -18.38
N HIS A 681 24.72 -3.17 -19.47
CA HIS A 681 23.79 -2.13 -19.88
C HIS A 681 22.49 -2.73 -20.45
N THR A 682 21.37 -1.99 -20.34
CA THR A 682 20.10 -2.38 -20.97
C THR A 682 20.15 -2.33 -22.50
N ASN A 683 19.32 -3.15 -23.17
CA ASN A 683 19.03 -3.02 -24.61
C ASN A 683 17.84 -2.08 -24.90
N THR A 684 17.35 -1.33 -23.91
CA THR A 684 16.27 -0.38 -24.12
C THR A 684 16.72 0.69 -25.11
N ASP A 685 15.98 0.82 -26.22
CA ASP A 685 16.26 1.78 -27.28
C ASP A 685 16.00 3.22 -26.82
N MET A 686 16.82 4.15 -27.28
CA MET A 686 16.47 5.57 -27.28
C MET A 686 16.08 6.01 -28.68
N GLY A 687 14.87 6.57 -28.80
CA GLY A 687 14.37 7.02 -30.10
C GLY A 687 14.11 5.88 -31.08
N SER A 688 14.87 5.82 -32.16
CA SER A 688 14.78 4.75 -33.17
C SER A 688 15.59 3.49 -32.80
N GLY A 689 16.38 3.50 -31.72
CA GLY A 689 17.40 2.48 -31.44
C GLY A 689 18.67 2.62 -32.28
N HIS A 690 18.80 3.66 -33.09
CA HIS A 690 19.95 3.92 -33.95
C HIS A 690 20.68 5.18 -33.52
N PHE A 691 22.01 5.20 -33.70
CA PHE A 691 22.85 6.33 -33.35
C PHE A 691 22.59 7.56 -34.22
N ALA A 692 22.77 8.75 -33.67
CA ALA A 692 22.60 10.03 -34.38
C ALA A 692 23.43 10.12 -35.66
N ASP A 693 24.53 9.42 -35.77
CA ASP A 693 25.43 9.37 -36.89
C ASP A 693 24.84 8.71 -38.15
N GLU A 694 23.73 7.98 -38.00
CA GLU A 694 23.01 7.35 -39.09
C GLU A 694 22.07 8.31 -39.84
N TRP A 695 21.81 9.50 -39.26
CA TRP A 695 21.05 10.61 -39.87
C TRP A 695 19.58 10.27 -40.23
N TYR A 696 19.04 11.06 -41.15
CA TYR A 696 17.63 11.03 -41.56
C TYR A 696 17.17 9.65 -42.04
N LYS A 697 15.94 9.27 -41.67
CA LYS A 697 15.22 8.00 -41.85
C LYS A 697 15.75 6.84 -40.94
N LYS A 698 16.88 7.00 -40.30
CA LYS A 698 17.47 5.97 -39.45
C LYS A 698 17.51 6.39 -37.98
N ALA A 699 18.12 7.53 -37.66
CA ALA A 699 18.15 8.11 -36.33
C ALA A 699 16.90 8.94 -36.04
N SER A 700 16.52 9.01 -34.79
CA SER A 700 15.49 9.95 -34.31
C SER A 700 15.96 11.39 -34.38
N TYR A 701 15.02 12.31 -34.52
CA TYR A 701 15.33 13.73 -34.57
C TYR A 701 14.28 14.60 -33.88
N PHE A 702 14.73 15.79 -33.48
CA PHE A 702 13.92 16.98 -33.26
C PHE A 702 14.25 17.99 -34.31
N ARG A 703 13.24 18.68 -34.86
CA ARG A 703 13.41 19.73 -35.88
C ARG A 703 12.53 20.93 -35.64
N LYS A 704 12.83 22.03 -36.30
CA LYS A 704 12.12 23.33 -36.17
C LYS A 704 12.09 23.75 -34.68
N LEU A 705 13.24 23.69 -34.02
CA LEU A 705 13.37 24.18 -32.66
C LEU A 705 13.24 25.67 -32.62
N GLU A 706 12.26 26.17 -31.89
CA GLU A 706 11.99 27.61 -31.66
C GLU A 706 11.64 27.81 -30.17
N THR A 707 11.96 28.99 -29.66
CA THR A 707 11.56 29.45 -28.31
C THR A 707 10.70 30.69 -28.42
N VAL A 708 9.83 30.89 -27.40
CA VAL A 708 8.99 32.09 -27.32
C VAL A 708 9.68 33.12 -26.42
N ASP A 709 9.91 34.32 -26.92
CA ASP A 709 10.53 35.44 -26.22
C ASP A 709 9.52 36.24 -25.38
N GLY A 710 9.99 37.24 -24.64
CA GLY A 710 9.15 38.13 -23.82
C GLY A 710 8.18 39.01 -24.56
N ALA A 711 8.32 39.12 -25.89
CA ALA A 711 7.37 39.80 -26.80
C ALA A 711 6.35 38.82 -27.40
N ASN A 712 6.29 37.58 -26.91
CA ASN A 712 5.43 36.48 -27.40
C ASN A 712 5.70 36.12 -28.89
N THR A 713 6.95 36.25 -29.32
CA THR A 713 7.38 35.94 -30.68
C THR A 713 8.23 34.68 -30.69
N LEU A 714 8.01 33.82 -31.68
CA LEU A 714 8.82 32.63 -31.93
C LEU A 714 10.19 33.06 -32.49
N ARG A 715 11.26 32.59 -31.88
CA ARG A 715 12.64 32.87 -32.26
C ARG A 715 13.44 31.58 -32.39
N GLU A 716 14.41 31.58 -33.29
CA GLU A 716 15.41 30.52 -33.31
C GLU A 716 16.26 30.57 -32.02
N PRO A 717 16.38 29.44 -31.30
CA PRO A 717 17.17 29.41 -30.08
C PRO A 717 18.64 29.61 -30.40
N GLN A 718 19.31 30.44 -29.59
CA GLN A 718 20.74 30.74 -29.77
C GLN A 718 21.57 29.96 -28.74
N GLY A 719 22.77 29.56 -29.16
CA GLY A 719 23.77 28.95 -28.28
C GLY A 719 23.32 27.59 -27.74
N LEU A 720 22.66 26.80 -28.57
CA LEU A 720 22.35 25.40 -28.27
C LEU A 720 23.62 24.57 -28.07
N TYR A 721 23.57 23.68 -27.07
CA TYR A 721 24.67 22.74 -26.82
C TYR A 721 24.10 21.32 -26.53
N PRO A 722 24.73 20.28 -27.16
CA PRO A 722 24.33 18.91 -26.95
C PRO A 722 24.91 18.34 -25.64
N TYR A 723 24.18 17.39 -25.03
CA TYR A 723 24.64 16.60 -23.91
C TYR A 723 24.20 15.16 -24.06
N ALA A 724 25.12 14.20 -23.86
CA ALA A 724 24.80 12.78 -23.74
C ALA A 724 25.45 12.25 -22.48
N SER A 725 24.70 11.57 -21.62
CA SER A 725 25.19 11.00 -20.37
C SER A 725 26.11 9.80 -20.60
N ASN A 726 25.84 9.03 -21.67
CA ASN A 726 26.61 7.87 -22.08
C ASN A 726 26.65 7.76 -23.61
N GLY A 727 27.59 8.50 -24.23
CA GLY A 727 27.68 8.60 -25.69
C GLY A 727 27.96 7.28 -26.43
N ASN A 728 28.45 6.26 -25.72
CA ASN A 728 28.67 4.93 -26.28
C ASN A 728 27.38 4.10 -26.39
N CYS A 729 26.38 4.44 -25.59
CA CYS A 729 25.07 3.77 -25.57
C CYS A 729 24.02 4.57 -26.31
N TYR A 730 24.03 5.91 -26.10
CA TYR A 730 23.11 6.86 -26.70
C TYR A 730 23.84 8.15 -27.00
N ASN A 731 23.76 8.62 -28.24
CA ASN A 731 24.46 9.82 -28.65
C ASN A 731 23.51 10.88 -29.23
N ILE A 732 24.05 12.07 -29.42
CA ILE A 732 23.35 13.20 -29.99
C ILE A 732 24.29 13.96 -30.96
N LYS A 733 23.73 14.47 -32.06
CA LYS A 733 24.46 15.23 -33.06
C LYS A 733 23.65 16.41 -33.58
N ALA A 734 24.17 17.61 -33.44
CA ALA A 734 23.55 18.80 -33.98
C ALA A 734 23.54 18.74 -35.52
N GLY A 735 22.40 19.04 -36.13
CA GLY A 735 22.22 19.07 -37.59
C GLY A 735 22.42 20.44 -38.19
N GLY A 736 22.66 21.49 -37.40
CA GLY A 736 22.84 22.86 -37.81
C GLY A 736 21.53 23.58 -38.18
N THR A 737 21.67 24.76 -38.80
CA THR A 737 20.56 25.55 -39.36
C THR A 737 20.29 25.07 -40.75
N GLY A 738 19.22 24.26 -40.93
CA GLY A 738 18.91 23.61 -42.21
C GLY A 738 17.91 24.39 -43.08
N SER A 739 17.42 23.71 -44.11
CA SER A 739 16.39 24.21 -45.01
C SER A 739 15.09 24.58 -44.26
N SER A 740 14.13 25.18 -44.94
CA SER A 740 12.77 25.48 -44.39
C SER A 740 12.05 24.24 -43.78
N TYR A 741 12.41 23.03 -44.21
CA TYR A 741 11.90 21.78 -43.64
C TYR A 741 12.52 21.47 -42.27
N TRP A 742 13.86 21.64 -42.11
CA TRP A 742 14.60 21.26 -40.93
C TRP A 742 14.62 22.34 -39.84
N GLY A 743 14.90 23.60 -40.18
CA GLY A 743 15.21 24.65 -39.20
C GLY A 743 16.35 24.22 -38.29
N ASN A 744 16.44 24.75 -37.07
CA ASN A 744 17.32 24.24 -36.04
C ASN A 744 16.89 22.81 -35.65
N HIS A 745 17.81 21.87 -35.73
CA HIS A 745 17.51 20.46 -35.52
C HIS A 745 18.70 19.67 -34.97
N PHE A 746 18.44 18.50 -34.47
CA PHE A 746 19.44 17.53 -34.08
C PHE A 746 18.93 16.09 -34.23
N PHE A 747 19.85 15.17 -34.36
CA PHE A 747 19.61 13.73 -34.33
C PHE A 747 20.07 13.15 -33.02
N TYR A 748 19.39 12.10 -32.51
CA TYR A 748 19.72 11.45 -31.25
C TYR A 748 19.24 10.00 -31.26
N GLY A 749 19.80 9.18 -30.36
CA GLY A 749 19.37 7.80 -30.16
C GLY A 749 20.51 6.84 -29.91
N GLY A 750 20.16 5.58 -29.94
CA GLY A 750 21.08 4.46 -29.80
C GLY A 750 20.37 3.20 -29.25
N PRO A 751 20.97 2.03 -29.45
CA PRO A 751 20.37 0.72 -29.10
C PRO A 751 20.60 0.30 -27.64
N GLY A 752 21.19 1.19 -26.82
CA GLY A 752 21.67 0.79 -25.50
C GLY A 752 22.90 -0.10 -25.62
N ARG A 753 22.83 -1.31 -25.07
CA ARG A 753 23.95 -2.23 -25.04
C ARG A 753 24.44 -2.58 -26.45
N ASN A 754 25.74 -2.40 -26.69
CA ASN A 754 26.42 -2.71 -27.93
C ASN A 754 27.90 -3.01 -27.64
N ALA A 755 28.74 -3.22 -28.67
CA ALA A 755 30.18 -3.54 -28.51
C ALA A 755 30.97 -2.49 -27.71
N ASN A 756 30.54 -1.21 -27.70
CA ASN A 756 31.19 -0.11 -26.99
C ASN A 756 30.42 0.30 -25.72
N CYS A 757 29.29 -0.33 -25.40
CA CYS A 757 28.41 -0.11 -24.27
C CYS A 757 27.98 -1.46 -23.70
N LEU A 758 28.80 -2.02 -22.79
CA LEU A 758 28.65 -3.37 -22.26
C LEU A 758 27.65 -3.46 -21.08
#